data_43cc649d53fcada1ba3b39a21b4f2c3b
#
_entry.id   43cc649d53fcada1ba3b39a21b4f2c3b
#
_cell.length_a   1.000
_cell.length_b   1.000
_cell.length_c   1.000
_cell.angle_alpha   90.00
_cell.angle_beta   90.00
_cell.angle_gamma   90.00
#
_symmetry.space_group_name_H-M   'P 1'
#
loop_
_entity.id
_entity.type
_entity.pdbx_description
1 polymer ?
#
loop_
_entity_poly.entity_id
_entity_poly.type
_entity_poly.pdbx_seq_one_letter_code
_entity_poly.pdbx_strand_id
1 'polypeptide(L)'
;MVSALLATSLSVVAGNTTQTVAEVTAPVTLSEDVDYHISSANPFATTGSINITNTGRAVVIFDKLVPSKADAFLSKITINGEKAKNGQNCQLRIYNGGSILLPFADKEPLTVFTEENYGGSSNSSYNVNNIYNLSSNKAFNNNIRSFKLKRGYMVCFATSANGQGYSRVFIADQADKEIANIPGVLKGRISFIRISKWNNAHKRGWAGYWNDGVQEKFNTSWCYNWDASNHNDWTDREYVTQHHHEGWPGIADVGNNTGSANILGNNEPENKADDKEQDMDVKNVLANWPQMMATGRRLGSPAVAGDYNWLYEFIDSIDARGWRCDFIAVHAYWFKDKPGWESQLKSISQRCGGRPIWITEMNYGANWTGWPGSNTQGTDANYAIQMKHMAPILDYLNDAPYIERYAYYNNVQDCRYAIAGDKLTPIGEYYAALPEKLAYNEKYEYVPTNPLTYAPKEFTSTFVPRSSVCVLSWKNPSGEFADSMFVECKKGASGKWQRVATVDVDENADKAYSYKVNVEEAGNYYYRVHVVDYRNKDLYSSEVTNVVNGTEGEEALQWGTMVSDNDADNYCYYKSTFSEAPAVVFGSASYMNPSTRIVENVSSVTKNYFASKFFPWNCEGDAADFSKGSELSSYLVAKSGNGMIGDLRFEAGLLKNEAGTALRVGGDTIEYKFNEPFAEAPVVFVTPVSTYKNYPMMARVWDVTKDGFKVVMTRQYGMKEKYPSIVGQRVSYVAIEKGTTTASGKILTVKDTTFTFKYATTTNNVKFGRKLEDPIFLCQYQTFNRKLFSVLRTGPKGPAAAYCQLRVAADTSDPDRALSSKNPVTENIGWMSISTDDGTSTGIGSIWDSAYSQGQQPLDVQVAAGELVVSDMLSSAVSVYAMSGASVASAKMVDGVARINLSQLPAGVLIVKGNSGKAAKIVVRR
;
A
#
# COMPACT_ATOMS: atom_id res chain seq x y z
N MET A 1 -9.24 15.67 -23.11
CA MET A 1 -9.82 16.03 -21.81
C MET A 1 -9.21 17.36 -21.40
N VAL A 2 -10.04 18.37 -21.16
CA VAL A 2 -9.65 19.75 -20.94
C VAL A 2 -9.08 19.86 -19.53
N SER A 3 -7.77 20.11 -19.42
CA SER A 3 -7.12 20.47 -18.16
C SER A 3 -7.58 21.86 -17.77
N ALA A 4 -8.37 21.96 -16.71
CA ALA A 4 -8.66 23.24 -16.09
C ALA A 4 -7.36 23.72 -15.40
N LEU A 5 -6.68 24.68 -15.99
CA LEU A 5 -5.67 25.49 -15.32
C LEU A 5 -6.38 26.26 -14.19
N LEU A 6 -6.20 25.83 -12.96
CA LEU A 6 -6.37 26.72 -11.82
C LEU A 6 -5.22 27.75 -11.86
N ALA A 7 -5.52 28.93 -12.34
CA ALA A 7 -4.66 30.08 -12.18
C ALA A 7 -4.65 30.47 -10.69
N THR A 8 -3.67 29.95 -9.94
CA THR A 8 -3.31 30.53 -8.66
C THR A 8 -2.72 31.90 -8.94
N SER A 9 -3.34 32.94 -8.43
CA SER A 9 -2.80 34.30 -8.46
C SER A 9 -1.47 34.32 -7.69
N LEU A 10 -0.35 34.10 -8.39
CA LEU A 10 0.95 34.51 -7.94
C LEU A 10 0.90 36.03 -7.92
N SER A 11 0.96 36.63 -6.75
CA SER A 11 1.26 38.02 -6.62
C SER A 11 2.72 38.22 -7.07
N VAL A 12 2.91 38.50 -8.34
CA VAL A 12 4.21 38.94 -8.86
C VAL A 12 4.47 40.28 -8.18
N VAL A 13 5.44 40.31 -7.27
CA VAL A 13 6.03 41.59 -6.82
C VAL A 13 6.54 42.27 -8.07
N ALA A 14 6.12 43.49 -8.34
CA ALA A 14 6.60 44.25 -9.49
C ALA A 14 8.14 44.20 -9.46
N GLY A 15 8.77 43.77 -10.55
CA GLY A 15 10.24 43.75 -10.66
C GLY A 15 10.82 45.13 -10.48
N ASN A 16 12.06 45.18 -10.07
CA ASN A 16 12.77 46.45 -9.94
C ASN A 16 12.86 47.18 -11.30
N THR A 17 12.89 48.50 -11.25
CA THR A 17 13.20 49.32 -12.43
C THR A 17 14.69 49.18 -12.77
N THR A 18 15.03 48.99 -14.04
CA THR A 18 16.44 48.89 -14.48
C THR A 18 16.98 50.29 -14.82
N GLN A 19 18.10 50.65 -14.19
CA GLN A 19 18.88 51.84 -14.55
C GLN A 19 20.28 51.39 -14.95
N THR A 20 20.81 51.85 -16.08
CA THR A 20 22.13 51.50 -16.56
C THR A 20 22.99 52.75 -16.80
N VAL A 21 24.16 52.76 -16.20
CA VAL A 21 25.20 53.75 -16.42
C VAL A 21 26.50 53.09 -16.88
N ALA A 22 27.32 53.83 -17.61
CA ALA A 22 28.67 53.32 -17.94
C ALA A 22 29.58 53.39 -16.70
N GLU A 23 29.55 54.52 -15.99
CA GLU A 23 30.38 54.82 -14.83
C GLU A 23 29.58 55.75 -13.87
N VAL A 24 29.77 55.61 -12.57
CA VAL A 24 29.21 56.47 -11.56
C VAL A 24 30.10 57.69 -11.39
N THR A 25 29.71 58.83 -11.90
CA THR A 25 30.54 60.07 -11.95
C THR A 25 30.24 61.03 -10.78
N ALA A 26 29.13 60.90 -10.08
CA ALA A 26 28.69 61.71 -8.95
C ALA A 26 27.99 60.86 -7.86
N PRO A 27 27.80 61.37 -6.64
CA PRO A 27 27.05 60.62 -5.60
C PRO A 27 25.62 60.32 -6.04
N VAL A 28 25.20 59.06 -5.89
CA VAL A 28 23.87 58.52 -6.21
C VAL A 28 23.26 57.94 -4.95
N THR A 29 21.96 58.18 -4.70
CA THR A 29 21.21 57.53 -3.64
C THR A 29 20.15 56.61 -4.26
N LEU A 30 20.17 55.33 -3.89
CA LEU A 30 19.21 54.31 -4.32
C LEU A 30 18.15 54.11 -3.21
N SER A 31 17.04 54.85 -3.30
CA SER A 31 15.90 54.85 -2.36
C SER A 31 14.68 54.11 -2.90
N GLU A 32 14.69 53.76 -4.17
CA GLU A 32 13.60 53.06 -4.88
C GLU A 32 13.97 51.63 -5.18
N ASP A 33 12.99 50.86 -5.65
CA ASP A 33 13.17 49.50 -6.14
C ASP A 33 13.90 49.54 -7.48
N VAL A 34 15.22 49.36 -7.46
CA VAL A 34 16.08 49.53 -8.65
C VAL A 34 17.15 48.48 -8.76
N ASP A 35 17.33 47.97 -9.99
CA ASP A 35 18.51 47.22 -10.46
C ASP A 35 19.44 48.26 -11.13
N TYR A 36 20.47 48.69 -10.39
CA TYR A 36 21.41 49.69 -10.87
C TYR A 36 22.62 49.04 -11.50
N HIS A 37 22.64 49.02 -12.83
CA HIS A 37 23.70 48.42 -13.63
C HIS A 37 24.85 49.38 -13.92
N ILE A 38 26.09 48.94 -13.73
CA ILE A 38 27.33 49.69 -14.09
C ILE A 38 28.08 48.84 -15.15
N SER A 39 28.08 49.32 -16.39
CA SER A 39 28.54 48.54 -17.52
C SER A 39 30.05 48.63 -17.86
N SER A 40 30.79 49.47 -17.13
CA SER A 40 32.24 49.63 -17.29
C SER A 40 33.05 48.78 -16.33
N ALA A 41 34.23 48.35 -16.76
CA ALA A 41 35.21 47.70 -15.89
C ALA A 41 35.83 48.72 -14.88
N ASN A 42 35.70 50.02 -15.14
CA ASN A 42 36.02 51.13 -14.20
C ASN A 42 34.72 51.75 -13.72
N PRO A 43 34.11 51.22 -12.67
CA PRO A 43 32.72 51.55 -12.31
C PRO A 43 32.53 52.91 -11.66
N PHE A 44 33.59 53.55 -11.14
CA PHE A 44 33.51 54.82 -10.40
C PHE A 44 34.57 55.79 -10.83
N ALA A 45 34.16 57.00 -11.16
CA ALA A 45 35.02 58.16 -11.17
C ALA A 45 35.48 58.57 -9.75
N THR A 46 36.45 59.48 -9.64
CA THR A 46 36.99 59.93 -8.34
C THR A 46 35.89 60.43 -7.40
N THR A 47 34.90 61.16 -7.92
CA THR A 47 33.79 61.77 -7.19
C THR A 47 32.55 60.86 -7.08
N GLY A 48 32.56 59.74 -7.82
CA GLY A 48 31.42 58.82 -7.81
C GLY A 48 31.30 57.99 -6.51
N SER A 49 30.09 57.83 -6.04
CA SER A 49 29.76 57.00 -4.91
C SER A 49 28.26 56.59 -4.95
N ILE A 50 27.92 55.53 -4.27
CA ILE A 50 26.52 55.05 -4.16
C ILE A 50 26.14 54.95 -2.65
N ASN A 51 24.98 55.44 -2.30
CA ASN A 51 24.37 55.20 -1.02
C ASN A 51 23.04 54.41 -1.22
N ILE A 52 22.96 53.18 -0.73
CA ILE A 52 21.76 52.34 -0.77
C ILE A 52 20.96 52.61 0.51
N THR A 53 19.76 53.15 0.40
CA THR A 53 18.84 53.38 1.51
C THR A 53 17.63 52.42 1.48
N ASN A 54 17.23 51.91 0.31
CA ASN A 54 16.27 50.84 0.18
C ASN A 54 16.97 49.47 0.22
N THR A 55 17.40 49.06 1.41
CA THR A 55 18.15 47.83 1.62
C THR A 55 17.31 46.53 1.38
N GLY A 56 16.00 46.69 1.23
CA GLY A 56 15.14 45.56 0.91
C GLY A 56 15.17 45.15 -0.55
N ARG A 57 15.34 46.08 -1.50
CA ARG A 57 15.08 45.83 -2.92
C ARG A 57 16.06 46.52 -3.89
N ALA A 58 16.72 47.60 -3.53
CA ALA A 58 17.72 48.21 -4.39
C ALA A 58 19.01 47.38 -4.41
N VAL A 59 19.56 47.13 -5.59
CA VAL A 59 20.81 46.37 -5.79
C VAL A 59 21.74 47.09 -6.77
N VAL A 60 23.05 46.85 -6.65
CA VAL A 60 24.05 47.30 -7.61
C VAL A 60 24.58 46.11 -8.40
N ILE A 61 24.59 46.21 -9.70
CA ILE A 61 25.06 45.18 -10.62
C ILE A 61 26.29 45.72 -11.40
N PHE A 62 27.40 45.03 -11.26
CA PHE A 62 28.62 45.30 -12.03
C PHE A 62 28.64 44.32 -13.22
N ASP A 63 28.27 44.79 -14.40
CA ASP A 63 28.09 43.93 -15.55
C ASP A 63 29.38 43.22 -16.05
N LYS A 64 30.55 43.83 -15.78
CA LYS A 64 31.87 43.38 -16.24
C LYS A 64 32.87 43.05 -15.14
N LEU A 65 32.45 43.06 -13.91
CA LEU A 65 33.35 42.78 -12.81
C LEU A 65 32.84 41.56 -12.04
N VAL A 66 33.58 40.49 -12.02
CA VAL A 66 33.36 39.34 -11.19
C VAL A 66 33.48 39.69 -9.70
N PRO A 67 32.95 38.94 -8.74
CA PRO A 67 32.92 39.29 -7.32
C PRO A 67 34.26 39.74 -6.74
N SER A 68 35.36 39.02 -7.03
CA SER A 68 36.70 39.40 -6.53
C SER A 68 37.20 40.76 -7.04
N LYS A 69 36.82 41.13 -8.25
CA LYS A 69 37.18 42.42 -8.84
C LYS A 69 36.26 43.56 -8.34
N ALA A 70 34.99 43.29 -8.17
CA ALA A 70 34.00 44.23 -7.68
C ALA A 70 34.23 44.59 -6.20
N ASP A 71 34.76 43.66 -5.40
CA ASP A 71 35.04 43.87 -3.96
C ASP A 71 35.98 45.10 -3.72
N ALA A 72 36.90 45.36 -4.62
CA ALA A 72 37.79 46.52 -4.54
C ALA A 72 37.06 47.88 -4.54
N PHE A 73 35.84 47.93 -5.06
CA PHE A 73 35.01 49.13 -5.16
C PHE A 73 33.99 49.29 -4.05
N LEU A 74 33.86 48.36 -3.11
CA LEU A 74 32.90 48.46 -1.98
C LEU A 74 33.12 49.68 -1.09
N SER A 75 34.38 50.17 -1.04
CA SER A 75 34.67 51.43 -0.32
C SER A 75 33.96 52.66 -0.88
N LYS A 76 33.46 52.62 -2.13
CA LYS A 76 32.64 53.63 -2.80
C LYS A 76 31.16 53.51 -2.56
N ILE A 77 30.73 52.47 -1.83
CA ILE A 77 29.32 52.18 -1.60
C ILE A 77 29.06 52.25 -0.11
N THR A 78 27.94 52.87 0.26
CA THR A 78 27.38 52.86 1.62
C THR A 78 25.98 52.23 1.62
N ILE A 79 25.63 51.57 2.72
CA ILE A 79 24.34 50.98 2.97
C ILE A 79 23.78 51.60 4.25
N ASN A 80 22.70 52.38 4.12
CA ASN A 80 22.17 53.21 5.20
C ASN A 80 23.25 54.10 5.89
N GLY A 81 24.18 54.65 5.09
CA GLY A 81 25.28 55.48 5.57
C GLY A 81 26.51 54.75 6.08
N GLU A 82 26.47 53.44 6.25
CA GLU A 82 27.62 52.59 6.62
C GLU A 82 28.36 52.05 5.39
N LYS A 83 29.68 51.98 5.43
CA LYS A 83 30.46 51.38 4.31
C LYS A 83 30.04 49.95 4.03
N ALA A 84 29.87 49.62 2.75
CA ALA A 84 29.59 48.25 2.32
C ALA A 84 30.77 47.31 2.67
N LYS A 85 30.46 46.16 3.26
CA LYS A 85 31.43 45.13 3.62
C LYS A 85 30.82 43.79 3.29
N ASN A 86 31.44 43.10 2.33
CA ASN A 86 31.02 41.78 1.91
C ASN A 86 30.99 40.79 3.07
N GLY A 87 29.92 40.04 3.24
CA GLY A 87 29.67 39.12 4.35
C GLY A 87 29.23 39.79 5.68
N GLN A 88 29.13 41.13 5.77
CA GLN A 88 28.69 41.85 6.97
C GLN A 88 27.34 42.53 6.77
N ASN A 89 27.28 43.54 5.91
CA ASN A 89 26.05 44.29 5.59
C ASN A 89 25.62 44.16 4.13
N CYS A 90 26.39 43.42 3.30
CA CYS A 90 26.05 43.05 1.94
C CYS A 90 26.68 41.70 1.56
N GLN A 91 26.24 41.19 0.42
CA GLN A 91 26.82 40.03 -0.26
C GLN A 91 27.16 40.42 -1.71
N LEU A 92 28.39 40.12 -2.15
CA LEU A 92 28.76 40.09 -3.57
C LEU A 92 28.58 38.69 -4.10
N ARG A 93 27.86 38.53 -5.21
CA ARG A 93 27.60 37.24 -5.84
C ARG A 93 27.71 37.31 -7.33
N ILE A 94 27.87 36.17 -7.95
CA ILE A 94 27.92 36.01 -9.41
C ILE A 94 26.59 36.49 -10.00
N TYR A 95 26.69 37.28 -11.08
CA TYR A 95 25.55 37.74 -11.86
C TYR A 95 25.92 37.86 -13.32
N ASN A 96 25.44 36.95 -14.19
CA ASN A 96 25.51 36.98 -15.66
C ASN A 96 26.88 37.39 -16.21
N GLY A 97 27.96 36.80 -15.73
CA GLY A 97 29.34 37.16 -16.10
C GLY A 97 29.99 38.31 -15.35
N GLY A 98 29.22 39.04 -14.58
CA GLY A 98 29.64 40.07 -13.63
C GLY A 98 29.30 39.73 -12.18
N SER A 99 28.93 40.73 -11.40
CA SER A 99 28.50 40.52 -10.02
C SER A 99 27.32 41.42 -9.61
N ILE A 100 26.59 40.98 -8.60
CA ILE A 100 25.53 41.70 -7.95
C ILE A 100 25.88 41.92 -6.47
N LEU A 101 25.68 43.15 -6.01
CA LEU A 101 25.74 43.51 -4.61
C LEU A 101 24.32 43.53 -4.04
N LEU A 102 24.05 42.58 -3.13
CA LEU A 102 22.81 42.48 -2.36
C LEU A 102 23.04 43.23 -1.01
N PRO A 103 22.27 44.29 -0.69
CA PRO A 103 22.53 45.14 0.47
C PRO A 103 22.05 44.51 1.81
N PHE A 104 22.40 43.28 2.02
CA PHE A 104 22.16 42.54 3.27
C PHE A 104 23.16 41.39 3.40
N ALA A 105 23.47 40.99 4.59
CA ALA A 105 24.23 39.79 4.87
C ALA A 105 23.32 38.53 4.80
N ASP A 106 23.91 37.35 4.95
CA ASP A 106 23.18 36.05 4.97
C ASP A 106 22.26 35.89 6.23
N LYS A 107 21.70 36.95 6.74
CA LYS A 107 20.82 37.00 7.89
C LYS A 107 19.38 37.10 7.43
N GLU A 108 18.50 36.29 8.02
CA GLU A 108 17.06 36.31 7.79
C GLU A 108 16.63 36.26 6.31
N PRO A 109 17.24 35.40 5.47
CA PRO A 109 16.87 35.32 4.05
C PRO A 109 15.47 34.73 3.84
N LEU A 110 14.91 34.06 4.84
CA LEU A 110 13.61 33.42 4.83
C LEU A 110 12.79 33.80 6.06
N THR A 111 11.54 34.18 5.84
CA THR A 111 10.52 34.28 6.88
C THR A 111 9.36 33.36 6.55
N VAL A 112 8.99 32.49 7.46
CA VAL A 112 7.83 31.59 7.32
C VAL A 112 6.71 31.99 8.27
N PHE A 113 5.45 31.67 7.88
CA PHE A 113 4.26 32.08 8.63
C PHE A 113 3.31 30.87 8.77
N THR A 114 2.60 30.79 9.92
CA THR A 114 1.68 29.69 10.21
C THR A 114 0.31 29.81 9.55
N GLU A 115 -0.02 30.97 9.00
CA GLU A 115 -1.26 31.21 8.26
C GLU A 115 -0.96 31.69 6.84
N GLU A 116 -1.98 31.64 5.99
CA GLU A 116 -1.94 32.25 4.66
C GLU A 116 -1.82 33.76 4.74
N ASN A 117 -1.42 34.42 3.64
CA ASN A 117 -1.27 35.86 3.53
C ASN A 117 -0.36 36.47 4.59
N TYR A 118 0.68 35.69 4.99
CA TYR A 118 1.70 36.16 5.96
C TYR A 118 1.13 36.44 7.35
N GLY A 119 0.06 35.75 7.72
CA GLY A 119 -0.58 35.83 9.02
C GLY A 119 -0.04 34.83 10.04
N GLY A 120 -0.58 34.91 11.25
CA GLY A 120 -0.24 34.01 12.34
C GLY A 120 1.14 34.28 12.94
N SER A 121 1.75 33.24 13.52
CA SER A 121 3.11 33.30 14.04
C SER A 121 4.13 33.27 12.91
N SER A 122 5.24 33.99 13.06
CA SER A 122 6.34 34.04 12.10
C SER A 122 7.67 33.61 12.70
N ASN A 123 8.57 33.08 11.86
CA ASN A 123 9.95 32.80 12.22
C ASN A 123 10.89 33.13 11.06
N SER A 124 11.95 33.89 11.35
CA SER A 124 13.01 34.27 10.40
C SER A 124 14.40 33.79 10.84
N SER A 125 14.49 33.04 11.93
CA SER A 125 15.77 32.58 12.51
C SER A 125 16.37 31.38 11.77
N TYR A 126 16.48 31.48 10.46
CA TYR A 126 17.05 30.45 9.61
C TYR A 126 18.36 30.93 8.97
N ASN A 127 19.47 30.26 9.27
CA ASN A 127 20.77 30.56 8.68
C ASN A 127 20.94 29.86 7.36
N VAL A 128 21.64 30.50 6.43
CA VAL A 128 21.99 29.92 5.13
C VAL A 128 22.84 28.67 5.29
N ASN A 129 22.62 27.67 4.44
CA ASN A 129 23.28 26.37 4.35
C ASN A 129 22.99 25.38 5.50
N ASN A 130 22.31 25.78 6.55
CA ASN A 130 21.90 24.87 7.62
C ASN A 130 20.67 24.05 7.20
N ILE A 131 20.60 22.82 7.70
CA ILE A 131 19.42 21.97 7.61
C ILE A 131 18.63 22.10 8.90
N TYR A 132 17.34 22.36 8.77
CA TYR A 132 16.40 22.47 9.87
C TYR A 132 15.39 21.35 9.82
N ASN A 133 15.47 20.45 10.81
CA ASN A 133 14.45 19.44 11.12
C ASN A 133 13.48 20.08 12.09
N LEU A 134 12.22 20.25 11.69
CA LEU A 134 11.20 20.90 12.48
C LEU A 134 10.41 19.98 13.42
N SER A 135 10.67 18.66 13.43
CA SER A 135 9.87 17.68 14.17
C SER A 135 9.67 17.99 15.65
N SER A 136 10.65 18.63 16.28
CA SER A 136 10.56 19.12 17.67
C SER A 136 9.94 20.51 17.82
N ASN A 137 9.78 21.27 16.75
CA ASN A 137 9.24 22.63 16.76
C ASN A 137 7.73 22.61 16.57
N LYS A 138 6.98 22.41 17.64
CA LYS A 138 5.51 22.26 17.61
C LYS A 138 4.77 23.45 16.99
N ALA A 139 5.36 24.66 16.96
CA ALA A 139 4.71 25.85 16.41
C ALA A 139 4.73 25.85 14.87
N PHE A 140 5.81 25.34 14.26
CA PHE A 140 6.05 25.44 12.82
C PHE A 140 6.05 24.09 12.10
N ASN A 141 6.29 22.96 12.79
CA ASN A 141 6.22 21.64 12.20
C ASN A 141 4.81 21.36 11.68
N ASN A 142 4.70 21.02 10.40
CA ASN A 142 3.42 20.77 9.73
C ASN A 142 2.41 21.92 9.84
N ASN A 143 2.90 23.15 9.97
CA ASN A 143 2.05 24.33 10.19
C ASN A 143 2.40 25.57 9.34
N ILE A 144 3.39 25.47 8.47
CA ILE A 144 3.80 26.59 7.60
C ILE A 144 2.86 26.69 6.40
N ARG A 145 2.29 27.91 6.15
CA ARG A 145 1.28 28.12 5.10
C ARG A 145 1.63 29.24 4.13
N SER A 146 2.53 30.15 4.50
CA SER A 146 3.06 31.21 3.63
C SER A 146 4.50 31.54 4.01
N PHE A 147 5.24 32.15 3.08
CA PHE A 147 6.62 32.56 3.33
C PHE A 147 7.05 33.72 2.46
N LYS A 148 8.17 34.38 2.87
CA LYS A 148 8.91 35.39 2.11
C LYS A 148 10.36 34.95 2.03
N LEU A 149 10.92 34.94 0.82
CA LEU A 149 12.32 34.61 0.54
C LEU A 149 12.98 35.78 -0.18
N LYS A 150 14.11 36.22 0.33
CA LYS A 150 14.86 37.30 -0.27
C LYS A 150 15.55 36.92 -1.56
N ARG A 151 15.69 37.87 -2.48
CA ARG A 151 16.44 37.73 -3.72
C ARG A 151 17.85 37.20 -3.46
N GLY A 152 18.33 36.31 -4.32
CA GLY A 152 19.64 35.67 -4.23
C GLY A 152 19.67 34.48 -3.30
N TYR A 153 18.51 33.90 -2.96
CA TYR A 153 18.42 32.67 -2.18
C TYR A 153 17.45 31.67 -2.80
N MET A 154 17.71 30.41 -2.50
CA MET A 154 16.84 29.28 -2.76
C MET A 154 16.44 28.65 -1.43
N VAL A 155 15.19 28.24 -1.27
CA VAL A 155 14.74 27.40 -0.16
C VAL A 155 14.20 26.07 -0.69
N CYS A 156 14.60 24.98 -0.05
CA CYS A 156 13.98 23.67 -0.18
C CYS A 156 13.09 23.40 1.03
N PHE A 157 11.83 23.09 0.76
CA PHE A 157 10.89 22.56 1.74
C PHE A 157 10.60 21.11 1.47
N ALA A 158 10.49 20.29 2.53
CA ALA A 158 10.03 18.92 2.43
C ALA A 158 9.03 18.57 3.54
N THR A 159 8.18 17.59 3.27
CA THR A 159 7.18 17.08 4.20
C THR A 159 7.80 16.25 5.32
N SER A 160 8.74 15.38 5.01
CA SER A 160 9.48 14.59 6.01
C SER A 160 10.62 15.37 6.63
N ALA A 161 10.76 15.28 7.95
CA ALA A 161 11.76 16.01 8.74
C ALA A 161 13.22 15.67 8.38
N ASN A 162 13.46 14.52 7.73
CA ASN A 162 14.77 14.12 7.20
C ASN A 162 15.03 14.61 5.76
N GLY A 163 14.08 15.33 5.14
CA GLY A 163 14.18 15.85 3.78
C GLY A 163 13.90 14.83 2.66
N GLN A 164 13.51 13.61 2.98
CA GLN A 164 13.31 12.51 2.01
C GLN A 164 11.87 12.38 1.49
N GLY A 165 10.92 13.13 2.07
CA GLY A 165 9.53 13.16 1.63
C GLY A 165 9.30 13.99 0.38
N TYR A 166 8.03 14.30 0.09
CA TYR A 166 7.71 15.24 -0.98
C TYR A 166 8.43 16.58 -0.73
N SER A 167 9.17 17.04 -1.71
CA SER A 167 9.94 18.28 -1.57
C SER A 167 9.84 19.16 -2.81
N ARG A 168 10.02 20.45 -2.61
CA ARG A 168 10.06 21.45 -3.68
C ARG A 168 11.05 22.53 -3.35
N VAL A 169 11.73 23.05 -4.36
CA VAL A 169 12.57 24.24 -4.25
C VAL A 169 11.79 25.49 -4.68
N PHE A 170 12.11 26.61 -4.06
CA PHE A 170 11.64 27.93 -4.46
C PHE A 170 12.86 28.84 -4.56
N ILE A 171 12.96 29.55 -5.66
CA ILE A 171 14.13 30.38 -6.00
C ILE A 171 13.70 31.82 -6.13
N ALA A 172 14.33 32.71 -5.38
CA ALA A 172 14.19 34.15 -5.50
C ALA A 172 15.35 34.67 -6.37
N ASP A 173 15.16 34.65 -7.69
CA ASP A 173 16.19 34.89 -8.69
C ASP A 173 16.37 36.42 -8.97
N GLN A 174 15.39 37.07 -9.57
CA GLN A 174 15.46 38.47 -9.97
C GLN A 174 14.73 39.42 -9.00
N ALA A 175 13.94 38.91 -8.10
CA ALA A 175 13.19 39.64 -7.08
C ALA A 175 13.00 38.78 -5.85
N ASP A 176 12.57 39.40 -4.74
CA ASP A 176 12.07 38.65 -3.58
C ASP A 176 10.90 37.74 -4.01
N LYS A 177 10.83 36.59 -3.43
CA LYS A 177 9.74 35.64 -3.69
C LYS A 177 8.80 35.59 -2.48
N GLU A 178 7.59 36.08 -2.69
CA GLU A 178 6.56 36.11 -1.67
C GLU A 178 5.43 35.14 -2.04
N ILE A 179 5.23 34.12 -1.23
CA ILE A 179 4.20 33.09 -1.44
C ILE A 179 3.16 33.20 -0.34
N ALA A 180 2.05 33.88 -0.66
CA ALA A 180 0.96 34.12 0.27
C ALA A 180 0.18 32.84 0.63
N ASN A 181 0.23 31.83 -0.24
CA ASN A 181 -0.40 30.54 -0.04
C ASN A 181 0.49 29.46 -0.65
N ILE A 182 1.13 28.66 0.20
CA ILE A 182 1.99 27.56 -0.25
C ILE A 182 1.16 26.54 -1.04
N PRO A 183 1.55 26.21 -2.29
CA PRO A 183 0.74 25.35 -3.14
C PRO A 183 0.86 23.87 -2.80
N GLY A 184 -0.22 23.15 -3.05
CA GLY A 184 -0.23 21.67 -3.07
C GLY A 184 0.07 21.03 -1.74
N VAL A 185 0.83 19.94 -1.80
CA VAL A 185 1.14 19.04 -0.66
C VAL A 185 1.89 19.72 0.48
N LEU A 186 2.72 20.70 0.19
CA LEU A 186 3.56 21.36 1.21
C LEU A 186 2.78 22.20 2.20
N LYS A 187 1.59 22.71 1.83
CA LYS A 187 0.80 23.57 2.68
C LYS A 187 0.43 22.91 3.99
N GLY A 188 0.98 23.44 5.08
CA GLY A 188 0.73 22.88 6.41
C GLY A 188 1.35 21.50 6.66
N ARG A 189 2.36 21.10 5.87
CA ARG A 189 3.04 19.80 5.97
C ARG A 189 4.56 19.89 5.94
N ILE A 190 5.12 21.10 6.04
CA ILE A 190 6.56 21.29 6.01
C ILE A 190 7.17 20.89 7.35
N SER A 191 8.13 19.95 7.29
CA SER A 191 8.93 19.49 8.43
C SER A 191 10.43 19.67 8.24
N PHE A 192 10.86 20.04 7.02
CA PHE A 192 12.26 20.24 6.66
C PHE A 192 12.43 21.56 5.92
N ILE A 193 13.52 22.29 6.25
CA ILE A 193 13.92 23.53 5.59
C ILE A 193 15.43 23.51 5.35
N ARG A 194 15.85 23.86 4.13
CA ARG A 194 17.22 24.24 3.82
C ARG A 194 17.25 25.48 2.94
N ILE A 195 18.08 26.43 3.29
CA ILE A 195 18.33 27.65 2.50
C ILE A 195 19.71 27.58 1.90
N SER A 196 19.81 27.92 0.62
CA SER A 196 21.07 27.98 -0.12
C SER A 196 21.24 29.35 -0.77
N LYS A 197 22.48 29.80 -0.95
CA LYS A 197 22.79 30.94 -1.80
C LYS A 197 22.43 30.58 -3.24
N TRP A 198 21.77 31.49 -3.94
CA TRP A 198 21.46 31.36 -5.36
C TRP A 198 22.38 32.25 -6.19
N ASN A 199 23.11 31.66 -7.11
CA ASN A 199 23.98 32.35 -8.04
C ASN A 199 23.26 32.58 -9.37
N ASN A 200 23.30 33.81 -9.88
CA ASN A 200 22.72 34.14 -11.18
C ASN A 200 23.75 33.89 -12.29
N ALA A 201 24.21 32.66 -12.43
CA ALA A 201 25.16 32.27 -13.45
C ALA A 201 24.55 32.40 -14.86
N HIS A 202 25.39 32.70 -15.86
CA HIS A 202 24.98 32.52 -17.26
C HIS A 202 25.10 31.07 -17.71
N LYS A 203 24.55 30.75 -18.90
CA LYS A 203 24.42 29.38 -19.40
C LYS A 203 25.75 28.67 -19.65
N ARG A 204 26.79 29.42 -20.06
CA ARG A 204 28.08 28.88 -20.48
C ARG A 204 28.90 28.41 -19.31
N GLY A 205 29.38 27.17 -19.35
CA GLY A 205 30.19 26.54 -18.33
C GLY A 205 31.38 25.75 -18.89
N TRP A 206 32.05 25.03 -18.02
CA TRP A 206 33.17 24.18 -18.35
C TRP A 206 33.10 22.85 -17.62
N ALA A 207 33.39 21.77 -18.33
CA ALA A 207 33.52 20.44 -17.77
C ALA A 207 34.99 20.03 -17.70
N GLY A 208 35.45 19.64 -16.52
CA GLY A 208 36.80 19.12 -16.33
C GLY A 208 37.63 19.86 -15.31
N TYR A 209 38.83 19.31 -15.06
CA TYR A 209 39.85 19.94 -14.24
C TYR A 209 40.43 21.16 -14.93
N TRP A 210 40.89 22.16 -14.16
CA TRP A 210 41.41 23.37 -14.69
C TRP A 210 42.17 24.26 -13.73
N ASN A 211 42.69 25.32 -14.32
CA ASN A 211 43.21 26.47 -13.57
C ASN A 211 42.43 27.75 -13.92
N ASP A 212 42.56 28.79 -13.12
CA ASP A 212 41.86 30.06 -13.28
C ASP A 212 42.04 30.67 -14.67
N GLY A 213 43.24 30.52 -15.27
CA GLY A 213 43.55 31.08 -16.60
C GLY A 213 42.69 30.49 -17.72
N VAL A 214 42.27 29.23 -17.63
CA VAL A 214 41.39 28.61 -18.63
C VAL A 214 39.99 29.18 -18.54
N GLN A 215 39.46 29.38 -17.37
CA GLN A 215 38.11 29.88 -17.16
C GLN A 215 37.94 31.35 -17.54
N GLU A 216 38.96 32.16 -17.23
CA GLU A 216 38.96 33.56 -17.62
C GLU A 216 38.96 33.71 -19.14
N LYS A 217 39.71 32.85 -19.86
CA LYS A 217 39.71 32.86 -21.32
C LYS A 217 38.35 32.55 -21.94
N PHE A 218 37.58 31.65 -21.35
CA PHE A 218 36.27 31.26 -21.86
C PHE A 218 35.11 32.08 -21.33
N ASN A 219 35.35 32.97 -20.34
CA ASN A 219 34.33 33.76 -19.71
C ASN A 219 33.14 32.88 -19.22
N THR A 220 33.46 31.77 -18.53
CA THR A 220 32.49 30.87 -17.94
C THR A 220 32.06 31.36 -16.56
N SER A 221 30.82 31.11 -16.17
CA SER A 221 30.31 31.49 -14.84
C SER A 221 30.04 30.29 -13.92
N TRP A 222 30.16 29.08 -14.43
CA TRP A 222 29.99 27.84 -13.67
C TRP A 222 30.85 26.71 -14.19
N CYS A 223 30.98 25.67 -13.36
CA CYS A 223 31.86 24.55 -13.63
C CYS A 223 31.62 23.35 -12.73
N TYR A 224 32.17 22.23 -13.14
CA TYR A 224 32.26 21.02 -12.33
C TYR A 224 33.43 20.14 -12.80
N ASN A 225 33.87 19.19 -11.98
CA ASN A 225 35.00 18.31 -12.25
C ASN A 225 34.76 16.89 -11.71
N TRP A 226 33.51 16.43 -11.69
CA TRP A 226 33.09 15.11 -11.22
C TRP A 226 33.26 14.86 -9.71
N ASP A 227 33.62 15.86 -8.91
CA ASP A 227 33.96 15.73 -7.50
C ASP A 227 33.02 16.56 -6.61
N ALA A 228 33.12 16.39 -5.28
CA ALA A 228 32.48 17.20 -4.26
C ALA A 228 33.23 18.50 -3.96
N SER A 229 34.45 18.67 -4.49
CA SER A 229 35.27 19.88 -4.20
C SER A 229 36.08 20.25 -5.45
N ASN A 230 36.23 21.54 -5.64
CA ASN A 230 37.09 22.09 -6.71
C ASN A 230 38.56 22.25 -6.32
N HIS A 231 38.90 21.93 -5.08
CA HIS A 231 40.23 22.10 -4.47
C HIS A 231 40.79 23.56 -4.51
N ASN A 232 39.93 24.55 -4.85
CA ASN A 232 40.25 25.97 -4.91
C ASN A 232 39.11 26.82 -4.34
N ASP A 233 39.39 27.86 -3.60
CA ASP A 233 38.38 28.77 -3.02
C ASP A 233 37.88 29.81 -4.07
N TRP A 234 37.20 29.34 -5.12
CA TRP A 234 36.70 30.24 -6.15
C TRP A 234 35.42 30.91 -5.75
N THR A 235 35.45 32.24 -5.75
CA THR A 235 34.29 33.09 -5.49
C THR A 235 33.67 33.68 -6.76
N ASP A 236 34.41 33.63 -7.88
CA ASP A 236 34.02 34.25 -9.13
C ASP A 236 33.23 33.36 -10.07
N ARG A 237 33.12 32.09 -9.75
CA ARG A 237 32.39 31.08 -10.53
C ARG A 237 31.65 30.14 -9.61
N GLU A 238 30.50 29.67 -10.09
CA GLU A 238 29.71 28.66 -9.38
C GLU A 238 30.31 27.28 -9.62
N TYR A 239 30.82 26.68 -8.57
CA TYR A 239 31.26 25.29 -8.62
C TYR A 239 30.09 24.37 -8.24
N VAL A 240 29.72 23.49 -9.19
CA VAL A 240 28.62 22.53 -9.01
C VAL A 240 29.20 21.16 -8.68
N THR A 241 28.82 20.59 -7.57
CA THR A 241 29.28 19.26 -7.12
C THR A 241 28.51 18.15 -7.83
N GLN A 242 29.15 16.98 -7.94
CA GLN A 242 28.55 15.80 -8.54
C GLN A 242 28.70 14.59 -7.62
N HIS A 243 27.64 13.79 -7.48
CA HIS A 243 27.71 12.43 -6.99
C HIS A 243 27.95 11.49 -8.16
N HIS A 244 29.23 11.19 -8.43
CA HIS A 244 29.68 10.57 -9.68
C HIS A 244 29.17 9.13 -9.85
N HIS A 245 29.42 8.25 -8.87
CA HIS A 245 28.99 6.86 -8.85
C HIS A 245 28.58 6.42 -7.45
N GLU A 246 28.16 5.17 -7.27
CA GLU A 246 27.51 4.68 -6.04
C GLU A 246 28.28 5.00 -4.74
N GLY A 247 29.58 4.96 -4.75
CA GLY A 247 30.40 5.18 -3.55
C GLY A 247 31.15 6.50 -3.48
N TRP A 248 31.18 7.29 -4.58
CA TRP A 248 32.04 8.47 -4.62
C TRP A 248 31.56 9.56 -5.61
N PRO A 249 31.77 10.86 -5.27
CA PRO A 249 31.96 11.35 -3.89
C PRO A 249 30.75 11.05 -3.00
N GLY A 250 30.95 10.97 -1.69
CA GLY A 250 29.84 10.74 -0.76
C GLY A 250 28.72 11.78 -0.88
N ILE A 251 27.46 11.37 -0.80
CA ILE A 251 26.30 12.28 -0.92
C ILE A 251 26.36 13.39 0.14
N ALA A 252 26.84 13.10 1.35
CA ALA A 252 27.04 14.09 2.39
C ALA A 252 28.09 15.16 1.99
N ASP A 253 29.21 14.72 1.37
CA ASP A 253 30.26 15.65 0.96
C ASP A 253 29.76 16.56 -0.17
N VAL A 254 29.05 15.99 -1.14
CA VAL A 254 28.41 16.74 -2.22
C VAL A 254 27.37 17.73 -1.67
N GLY A 255 26.55 17.32 -0.70
CA GLY A 255 25.52 18.13 -0.08
C GLY A 255 26.06 19.22 0.83
N ASN A 256 27.23 19.03 1.43
CA ASN A 256 27.86 20.00 2.34
C ASN A 256 28.60 21.13 1.62
N ASN A 257 28.99 20.95 0.35
CA ASN A 257 29.57 22.03 -0.43
C ASN A 257 28.58 23.16 -0.61
N THR A 258 29.00 24.40 -0.31
CA THR A 258 28.17 25.60 -0.33
C THR A 258 28.37 26.48 -1.55
N GLY A 259 29.22 26.09 -2.49
CA GLY A 259 29.55 26.85 -3.70
C GLY A 259 28.40 26.93 -4.71
N SER A 260 27.46 25.99 -4.64
CA SER A 260 26.28 25.95 -5.49
C SER A 260 25.04 25.52 -4.73
N ALA A 261 23.88 25.99 -5.16
CA ALA A 261 22.58 25.47 -4.76
C ALA A 261 22.21 24.19 -5.56
N ASN A 262 22.96 23.85 -6.59
CA ASN A 262 22.71 22.75 -7.50
C ASN A 262 23.67 21.58 -7.23
N ILE A 263 23.21 20.36 -7.49
CA ILE A 263 24.01 19.14 -7.45
C ILE A 263 23.73 18.34 -8.73
N LEU A 264 24.78 17.78 -9.35
CA LEU A 264 24.66 16.83 -10.45
C LEU A 264 24.52 15.40 -9.91
N GLY A 265 23.64 14.61 -10.57
CA GLY A 265 23.51 13.18 -10.33
C GLY A 265 24.69 12.37 -10.91
N ASN A 266 24.53 11.04 -10.98
CA ASN A 266 25.56 10.12 -11.40
C ASN A 266 26.04 10.41 -12.84
N ASN A 267 27.33 10.10 -13.07
CA ASN A 267 27.96 10.27 -14.38
C ASN A 267 27.80 8.98 -15.21
N GLU A 268 27.18 9.10 -16.38
CA GLU A 268 27.02 8.00 -17.36
C GLU A 268 26.70 6.63 -16.74
N PRO A 269 25.63 6.53 -15.91
CA PRO A 269 25.37 5.29 -15.16
C PRO A 269 24.98 4.11 -16.05
N GLU A 270 24.59 4.37 -17.29
CA GLU A 270 24.27 3.35 -18.29
C GLU A 270 25.51 2.81 -19.03
N ASN A 271 26.69 3.42 -18.85
CA ASN A 271 27.89 3.08 -19.60
C ASN A 271 28.57 1.82 -19.05
N LYS A 272 28.41 0.70 -19.79
CA LYS A 272 28.97 -0.61 -19.44
C LYS A 272 30.40 -0.86 -19.92
N ALA A 273 30.94 0.03 -20.74
CA ALA A 273 32.11 -0.27 -21.50
C ALA A 273 33.45 0.10 -20.82
N ASP A 274 33.49 1.18 -20.04
CA ASP A 274 34.77 1.79 -19.65
C ASP A 274 35.05 1.70 -18.14
N ASP A 275 34.08 1.59 -17.29
CA ASP A 275 34.27 1.49 -15.85
C ASP A 275 33.14 0.70 -15.18
N LYS A 276 33.49 -0.35 -14.43
CA LYS A 276 32.50 -1.12 -13.64
C LYS A 276 31.78 -0.28 -12.60
N GLU A 277 32.33 0.87 -12.22
CA GLU A 277 31.73 1.80 -11.26
C GLU A 277 30.56 2.59 -11.87
N GLN A 278 30.50 2.71 -13.20
CA GLN A 278 29.44 3.41 -13.93
C GLN A 278 28.30 2.50 -14.39
N ASP A 279 28.49 1.19 -14.47
CA ASP A 279 27.42 0.23 -14.84
C ASP A 279 26.40 0.08 -13.70
N MET A 280 25.48 1.04 -13.60
CA MET A 280 24.47 1.11 -12.54
C MET A 280 23.06 0.89 -13.10
N ASP A 281 22.37 -0.07 -12.54
CA ASP A 281 20.93 -0.19 -12.78
C ASP A 281 20.16 1.00 -12.19
N VAL A 282 19.05 1.39 -12.82
CA VAL A 282 18.14 2.45 -12.32
C VAL A 282 17.75 2.23 -10.88
N LYS A 283 17.47 0.97 -10.48
CA LYS A 283 17.09 0.63 -9.10
C LYS A 283 18.16 1.00 -8.06
N ASN A 284 19.44 0.90 -8.41
CA ASN A 284 20.56 1.21 -7.49
C ASN A 284 20.64 2.72 -7.26
N VAL A 285 20.49 3.51 -8.33
CA VAL A 285 20.44 4.98 -8.24
C VAL A 285 19.22 5.41 -7.42
N LEU A 286 18.04 4.80 -7.66
CA LEU A 286 16.81 5.09 -6.90
C LEU A 286 16.95 4.76 -5.42
N ALA A 287 17.72 3.74 -5.03
CA ALA A 287 17.96 3.39 -3.64
C ALA A 287 18.66 4.53 -2.86
N ASN A 288 19.53 5.28 -3.52
CA ASN A 288 20.28 6.39 -2.92
C ASN A 288 19.60 7.75 -3.11
N TRP A 289 18.62 7.85 -4.02
CA TRP A 289 17.98 9.13 -4.37
C TRP A 289 17.31 9.87 -3.21
N PRO A 290 16.66 9.21 -2.23
CA PRO A 290 16.16 9.89 -1.04
C PRO A 290 17.24 10.65 -0.26
N GLN A 291 18.47 10.14 -0.22
CA GLN A 291 19.60 10.84 0.42
C GLN A 291 20.01 12.08 -0.39
N MET A 292 19.94 12.01 -1.73
CA MET A 292 20.15 13.17 -2.60
C MET A 292 19.08 14.25 -2.31
N MET A 293 17.80 13.88 -2.19
CA MET A 293 16.74 14.81 -1.83
C MET A 293 16.96 15.44 -0.46
N ALA A 294 17.43 14.65 0.52
CA ALA A 294 17.73 15.09 1.88
C ALA A 294 18.83 16.17 1.96
N THR A 295 19.65 16.32 0.90
CA THR A 295 20.60 17.43 0.82
C THR A 295 19.90 18.78 0.77
N GLY A 296 18.63 18.85 0.38
CA GLY A 296 17.87 20.09 0.20
C GLY A 296 18.43 21.01 -0.90
N ARG A 297 19.33 20.50 -1.77
CA ARG A 297 19.85 21.20 -2.96
C ARG A 297 18.91 20.98 -4.15
N ARG A 298 19.07 21.76 -5.22
CA ARG A 298 18.40 21.52 -6.51
C ARG A 298 19.13 20.40 -7.23
N LEU A 299 18.40 19.39 -7.72
CA LEU A 299 18.96 18.12 -8.15
C LEU A 299 18.88 17.93 -9.67
N GLY A 300 20.01 17.65 -10.29
CA GLY A 300 20.10 17.15 -11.65
C GLY A 300 19.92 15.64 -11.72
N SER A 301 19.33 15.16 -12.81
CA SER A 301 19.29 13.73 -13.10
C SER A 301 20.70 13.16 -13.22
N PRO A 302 20.89 11.85 -13.16
CA PRO A 302 22.05 11.21 -13.73
C PRO A 302 22.27 11.68 -15.18
N ALA A 303 23.54 11.94 -15.56
CA ALA A 303 23.90 12.43 -16.88
C ALA A 303 24.16 11.25 -17.83
N VAL A 304 23.21 10.93 -18.70
CA VAL A 304 23.37 9.83 -19.67
C VAL A 304 24.10 10.31 -20.93
N ALA A 305 24.95 9.47 -21.50
CA ALA A 305 25.71 9.74 -22.74
C ALA A 305 25.01 9.20 -24.00
N GLY A 306 24.13 8.22 -23.89
CA GLY A 306 23.52 7.59 -25.06
C GLY A 306 22.25 6.79 -24.85
N ASP A 307 22.10 6.09 -23.75
CA ASP A 307 20.88 5.30 -23.47
C ASP A 307 19.80 6.14 -22.77
N TYR A 308 19.01 6.82 -23.59
CA TYR A 308 17.87 7.60 -23.07
C TYR A 308 16.75 6.76 -22.49
N ASN A 309 16.65 5.45 -22.78
CA ASN A 309 15.65 4.59 -22.13
C ASN A 309 15.97 4.44 -20.65
N TRP A 310 17.26 4.34 -20.29
CA TRP A 310 17.69 4.36 -18.89
C TRP A 310 17.24 5.64 -18.17
N LEU A 311 17.48 6.81 -18.80
CA LEU A 311 17.03 8.10 -18.25
C LEU A 311 15.50 8.16 -18.08
N TYR A 312 14.76 7.67 -19.08
CA TYR A 312 13.30 7.70 -19.04
C TYR A 312 12.74 6.77 -17.97
N GLU A 313 13.32 5.58 -17.79
CA GLU A 313 12.98 4.68 -16.70
C GLU A 313 13.24 5.33 -15.34
N PHE A 314 14.36 6.02 -15.18
CA PHE A 314 14.68 6.77 -13.97
C PHE A 314 13.65 7.86 -13.71
N ILE A 315 13.33 8.69 -14.69
CA ILE A 315 12.37 9.81 -14.54
C ILE A 315 10.94 9.28 -14.25
N ASP A 316 10.50 8.24 -14.98
CA ASP A 316 9.19 7.61 -14.71
C ASP A 316 9.13 7.08 -13.27
N SER A 317 10.22 6.50 -12.79
CA SER A 317 10.33 5.98 -11.42
C SER A 317 10.33 7.07 -10.35
N ILE A 318 10.98 8.21 -10.63
CA ILE A 318 10.99 9.42 -9.78
C ILE A 318 9.57 9.99 -9.69
N ASP A 319 8.94 10.21 -10.84
CA ASP A 319 7.60 10.81 -10.92
C ASP A 319 6.53 9.92 -10.27
N ALA A 320 6.62 8.59 -10.45
CA ALA A 320 5.71 7.64 -9.80
C ALA A 320 5.80 7.66 -8.26
N ARG A 321 6.96 8.03 -7.72
CA ARG A 321 7.18 8.16 -6.27
C ARG A 321 6.88 9.56 -5.72
N GLY A 322 6.60 10.53 -6.60
CA GLY A 322 6.50 11.94 -6.21
C GLY A 322 7.82 12.53 -5.71
N TRP A 323 8.94 11.94 -6.12
CA TRP A 323 10.27 12.42 -5.76
C TRP A 323 10.72 13.56 -6.67
N ARG A 324 11.67 14.36 -6.18
CA ARG A 324 12.16 15.54 -6.87
C ARG A 324 13.40 15.23 -7.69
N CYS A 325 13.35 15.65 -8.95
CA CYS A 325 14.49 15.82 -9.86
C CYS A 325 14.24 17.10 -10.64
N ASP A 326 15.04 18.14 -10.43
CA ASP A 326 14.69 19.51 -10.81
C ASP A 326 15.11 19.86 -12.23
N PHE A 327 16.18 19.23 -12.76
CA PHE A 327 16.66 19.43 -14.13
C PHE A 327 17.25 18.14 -14.68
N ILE A 328 17.32 18.05 -16.01
CA ILE A 328 17.86 16.90 -16.72
C ILE A 328 19.30 17.17 -17.12
N ALA A 329 20.23 16.34 -16.68
CA ALA A 329 21.60 16.36 -17.11
C ALA A 329 21.83 15.35 -18.25
N VAL A 330 22.57 15.74 -19.30
CA VAL A 330 22.94 14.88 -20.44
C VAL A 330 24.35 15.18 -20.91
N HIS A 331 25.00 14.15 -21.47
CA HIS A 331 26.21 14.32 -22.29
C HIS A 331 25.83 14.33 -23.77
N ALA A 332 26.35 15.25 -24.52
CA ALA A 332 25.99 15.48 -25.93
C ALA A 332 27.23 15.46 -26.83
N TYR A 333 27.60 14.28 -27.25
CA TYR A 333 28.70 14.06 -28.26
C TYR A 333 28.11 13.67 -29.61
N TRP A 334 27.00 14.32 -29.98
CA TRP A 334 26.24 13.94 -31.17
C TRP A 334 26.93 14.45 -32.44
N PHE A 335 27.25 13.53 -33.33
CA PHE A 335 27.71 13.84 -34.66
C PHE A 335 26.51 14.15 -35.58
N LYS A 336 25.87 15.28 -35.33
CA LYS A 336 24.66 15.77 -36.01
C LYS A 336 24.76 17.29 -36.20
N ASP A 337 24.13 17.81 -37.23
CA ASP A 337 23.99 19.25 -37.42
C ASP A 337 22.95 19.83 -36.42
N LYS A 338 22.89 21.17 -36.34
CA LYS A 338 21.98 21.89 -35.44
C LYS A 338 20.56 21.35 -35.43
N PRO A 339 19.86 21.06 -36.55
CA PRO A 339 18.50 20.50 -36.52
C PRO A 339 18.40 19.17 -35.78
N GLY A 340 19.45 18.34 -35.86
CA GLY A 340 19.54 17.06 -35.17
C GLY A 340 19.68 17.25 -33.66
N TRP A 341 20.52 18.21 -33.20
CA TRP A 341 20.64 18.60 -31.80
C TRP A 341 19.32 19.16 -31.25
N GLU A 342 18.71 20.07 -32.00
CA GLU A 342 17.45 20.67 -31.63
C GLU A 342 16.34 19.63 -31.43
N SER A 343 16.21 18.72 -32.40
CA SER A 343 15.22 17.63 -32.33
C SER A 343 15.44 16.72 -31.12
N GLN A 344 16.69 16.33 -30.88
CA GLN A 344 17.05 15.45 -29.77
C GLN A 344 16.76 16.10 -28.41
N LEU A 345 17.20 17.34 -28.20
CA LEU A 345 17.00 18.07 -26.94
C LEU A 345 15.51 18.34 -26.66
N LYS A 346 14.75 18.71 -27.69
CA LYS A 346 13.28 18.87 -27.56
C LYS A 346 12.60 17.57 -27.15
N SER A 347 12.99 16.45 -27.78
CA SER A 347 12.47 15.13 -27.45
C SER A 347 12.76 14.75 -26.00
N ILE A 348 13.99 14.95 -25.54
CA ILE A 348 14.39 14.68 -24.14
C ILE A 348 13.58 15.55 -23.18
N SER A 349 13.51 16.87 -23.42
CA SER A 349 12.74 17.78 -22.54
C SER A 349 11.28 17.39 -22.44
N GLN A 350 10.65 17.09 -23.57
CA GLN A 350 9.23 16.69 -23.61
C GLN A 350 8.99 15.37 -22.87
N ARG A 351 9.86 14.37 -23.11
CA ARG A 351 9.74 13.04 -22.47
C ARG A 351 9.98 13.11 -20.96
N CYS A 352 10.81 14.07 -20.52
CA CYS A 352 11.12 14.29 -19.11
C CYS A 352 10.23 15.37 -18.45
N GLY A 353 9.01 15.57 -18.92
CA GLY A 353 8.02 16.45 -18.28
C GLY A 353 8.30 17.95 -18.42
N GLY A 354 9.09 18.37 -19.42
CA GLY A 354 9.43 19.76 -19.66
C GLY A 354 10.48 20.34 -18.73
N ARG A 355 11.18 19.51 -17.95
CA ARG A 355 12.29 19.93 -17.09
C ARG A 355 13.38 20.64 -17.89
N PRO A 356 14.03 21.68 -17.33
CA PRO A 356 15.15 22.35 -18.00
C PRO A 356 16.32 21.36 -18.18
N ILE A 357 17.06 21.56 -19.25
CA ILE A 357 18.19 20.69 -19.60
C ILE A 357 19.51 21.38 -19.26
N TRP A 358 20.42 20.64 -18.66
CA TRP A 358 21.83 20.92 -18.53
C TRP A 358 22.61 19.96 -19.39
N ILE A 359 23.40 20.49 -20.34
CA ILE A 359 24.34 19.70 -21.09
C ILE A 359 25.67 19.78 -20.34
N THR A 360 25.95 18.79 -19.51
CA THR A 360 27.10 18.80 -18.62
C THR A 360 28.39 18.49 -19.34
N GLU A 361 28.35 17.76 -20.44
CA GLU A 361 29.46 17.57 -21.35
C GLU A 361 29.00 17.67 -22.79
N MET A 362 29.75 18.37 -23.61
CA MET A 362 29.45 18.45 -25.06
C MET A 362 30.66 18.63 -25.93
N ASN A 363 30.54 18.08 -27.12
CA ASN A 363 31.41 18.38 -28.25
C ASN A 363 30.72 17.97 -29.57
N TYR A 364 31.22 18.38 -30.72
CA TYR A 364 30.74 17.91 -32.03
C TYR A 364 31.26 16.53 -32.34
N GLY A 365 30.59 15.49 -31.88
CA GLY A 365 31.06 14.11 -31.93
C GLY A 365 32.16 13.81 -30.91
N ALA A 366 32.67 12.59 -30.96
CA ALA A 366 33.72 12.07 -30.10
C ALA A 366 34.59 11.04 -30.87
N ASN A 367 35.58 10.42 -30.20
CA ASN A 367 36.46 9.41 -30.79
C ASN A 367 35.71 8.18 -31.36
N TRP A 368 34.51 7.90 -30.92
CA TRP A 368 33.64 6.83 -31.42
C TRP A 368 32.65 7.26 -32.50
N THR A 369 32.70 8.52 -32.97
CA THR A 369 31.83 9.05 -34.02
C THR A 369 32.56 9.05 -35.40
N GLY A 370 31.84 9.30 -36.48
CA GLY A 370 32.33 9.18 -37.83
C GLY A 370 33.41 10.20 -38.25
N TRP A 371 33.42 11.42 -37.71
CA TRP A 371 34.40 12.45 -37.98
C TRP A 371 35.31 12.64 -36.76
N PRO A 372 36.62 12.85 -36.94
CA PRO A 372 37.37 13.08 -38.15
C PRO A 372 37.95 11.81 -38.81
N GLY A 373 37.51 10.60 -38.39
CA GLY A 373 38.15 9.35 -38.84
C GLY A 373 39.56 9.20 -38.25
N SER A 374 40.54 8.91 -39.05
CA SER A 374 41.95 8.75 -38.62
C SER A 374 42.70 10.08 -38.41
N ASN A 375 42.19 11.20 -38.92
CA ASN A 375 42.82 12.53 -38.77
C ASN A 375 42.34 13.25 -37.50
N THR A 376 42.89 12.89 -36.37
CA THR A 376 42.50 13.43 -35.04
C THR A 376 43.30 14.65 -34.60
N GLN A 377 44.27 15.09 -35.39
CA GLN A 377 45.20 16.18 -35.05
C GLN A 377 44.50 17.54 -35.01
N GLY A 378 44.98 18.42 -34.15
CA GLY A 378 44.59 19.82 -34.08
C GLY A 378 45.20 20.64 -35.19
N THR A 379 44.59 20.60 -36.38
CA THR A 379 44.98 21.38 -37.55
C THR A 379 43.96 22.47 -37.87
N ASP A 380 44.39 23.53 -38.54
CA ASP A 380 43.49 24.63 -38.96
C ASP A 380 42.29 24.11 -39.76
N ALA A 381 42.53 23.11 -40.63
CA ALA A 381 41.46 22.50 -41.42
C ALA A 381 40.43 21.77 -40.53
N ASN A 382 40.86 21.03 -39.52
CA ASN A 382 39.98 20.35 -38.56
C ASN A 382 39.27 21.35 -37.66
N TYR A 383 39.95 22.37 -37.18
CA TYR A 383 39.32 23.44 -36.38
C TYR A 383 38.27 24.21 -37.21
N ALA A 384 38.49 24.42 -38.51
CA ALA A 384 37.48 25.04 -39.37
C ALA A 384 36.21 24.15 -39.53
N ILE A 385 36.40 22.82 -39.60
CA ILE A 385 35.27 21.87 -39.62
C ILE A 385 34.50 21.91 -38.27
N GLN A 386 35.23 21.83 -37.18
CA GLN A 386 34.65 21.93 -35.83
C GLN A 386 33.86 23.23 -35.66
N MET A 387 34.42 24.35 -36.02
CA MET A 387 33.78 25.66 -35.97
C MET A 387 32.51 25.71 -36.81
N LYS A 388 32.56 25.22 -38.07
CA LYS A 388 31.43 25.21 -38.99
C LYS A 388 30.19 24.53 -38.40
N HIS A 389 30.39 23.40 -37.74
CA HIS A 389 29.28 22.60 -37.20
C HIS A 389 28.88 23.01 -35.80
N MET A 390 29.85 23.31 -34.92
CA MET A 390 29.58 23.59 -33.52
C MET A 390 29.02 25.00 -33.26
N ALA A 391 29.45 26.01 -34.00
CA ALA A 391 29.01 27.39 -33.80
C ALA A 391 27.46 27.55 -33.90
N PRO A 392 26.76 27.04 -34.93
CA PRO A 392 25.33 27.11 -35.01
C PRO A 392 24.60 26.35 -33.88
N ILE A 393 25.23 25.27 -33.35
CA ILE A 393 24.73 24.53 -32.20
C ILE A 393 24.85 25.39 -30.96
N LEU A 394 25.97 26.02 -30.71
CA LEU A 394 26.20 26.91 -29.57
C LEU A 394 25.24 28.10 -29.54
N ASP A 395 24.96 28.70 -30.69
CA ASP A 395 23.95 29.76 -30.83
C ASP A 395 22.58 29.26 -30.37
N TYR A 396 22.21 28.07 -30.88
CA TYR A 396 20.94 27.46 -30.48
C TYR A 396 20.85 27.17 -28.96
N LEU A 397 21.90 26.58 -28.37
CA LEU A 397 21.95 26.28 -26.94
C LEU A 397 21.85 27.57 -26.11
N ASN A 398 22.51 28.61 -26.54
CA ASN A 398 22.46 29.91 -25.87
C ASN A 398 21.08 30.57 -25.96
N ASP A 399 20.35 30.36 -27.05
CA ASP A 399 19.05 30.99 -27.31
C ASP A 399 17.88 30.19 -26.77
N ALA A 400 17.95 28.84 -26.77
CA ALA A 400 16.85 27.98 -26.37
C ALA A 400 16.51 28.15 -24.89
N PRO A 401 15.28 28.56 -24.53
CA PRO A 401 14.96 28.99 -23.15
C PRO A 401 14.86 27.81 -22.17
N TYR A 402 14.68 26.58 -22.65
CA TYR A 402 14.62 25.38 -21.84
C TYR A 402 15.99 24.71 -21.66
N ILE A 403 17.01 25.13 -22.41
CA ILE A 403 18.41 24.81 -22.14
C ILE A 403 18.90 25.80 -21.09
N GLU A 404 19.09 25.31 -19.87
CA GLU A 404 19.48 26.13 -18.74
C GLU A 404 21.00 26.31 -18.70
N ARG A 405 21.76 25.22 -18.86
CA ARG A 405 23.25 25.29 -18.83
C ARG A 405 23.85 24.37 -19.87
N TYR A 406 25.06 24.73 -20.33
CA TYR A 406 25.87 23.87 -21.19
C TYR A 406 27.35 24.05 -20.89
N ALA A 407 28.13 22.96 -20.89
CA ALA A 407 29.55 22.94 -20.58
C ALA A 407 30.34 22.27 -21.70
N TYR A 408 31.34 22.97 -22.18
CA TYR A 408 32.27 22.41 -23.17
C TYR A 408 33.23 21.41 -22.51
N TYR A 409 33.40 20.24 -23.11
CA TYR A 409 34.40 19.25 -22.69
C TYR A 409 35.53 19.20 -23.72
N ASN A 410 36.74 19.57 -23.28
CA ASN A 410 37.89 19.75 -24.20
C ASN A 410 38.58 18.44 -24.59
N ASN A 411 38.63 17.47 -23.69
CA ASN A 411 39.57 16.34 -23.78
C ASN A 411 39.05 15.15 -24.60
N VAL A 412 38.33 15.39 -25.69
CA VAL A 412 37.81 14.33 -26.57
C VAL A 412 38.87 13.90 -27.60
N GLN A 413 39.34 14.86 -28.40
CA GLN A 413 40.39 14.67 -29.44
C GLN A 413 40.93 16.05 -29.81
N ASP A 414 42.22 16.13 -30.24
CA ASP A 414 42.88 17.41 -30.54
C ASP A 414 42.14 18.25 -31.56
N CYS A 415 41.60 17.63 -32.60
CA CYS A 415 40.82 18.31 -33.64
C CYS A 415 39.55 19.01 -33.14
N ARG A 416 39.10 18.70 -31.90
CA ARG A 416 37.87 19.21 -31.26
C ARG A 416 38.16 20.17 -30.09
N TYR A 417 39.43 20.47 -29.83
CA TYR A 417 39.77 21.34 -28.70
C TYR A 417 39.19 22.75 -28.85
N ALA A 418 38.64 23.28 -27.79
CA ALA A 418 38.35 24.71 -27.66
C ALA A 418 39.60 25.49 -27.21
N ILE A 419 40.52 24.80 -26.51
CA ILE A 419 41.84 25.35 -26.15
C ILE A 419 42.91 24.30 -26.38
N ALA A 420 43.95 24.66 -27.12
CA ALA A 420 45.12 23.85 -27.40
C ALA A 420 46.33 24.50 -26.71
N GLY A 421 46.85 23.86 -25.67
CA GLY A 421 47.83 24.51 -24.80
C GLY A 421 47.23 25.77 -24.17
N ASP A 422 47.90 26.94 -24.38
CA ASP A 422 47.43 28.22 -23.84
C ASP A 422 46.61 29.07 -24.81
N LYS A 423 46.31 28.56 -26.03
CA LYS A 423 45.65 29.33 -27.07
C LYS A 423 44.24 28.79 -27.33
N LEU A 424 43.29 29.72 -27.42
CA LEU A 424 41.95 29.39 -27.90
C LEU A 424 42.04 29.00 -29.38
N THR A 425 41.28 27.96 -29.73
CA THR A 425 41.01 27.58 -31.11
C THR A 425 39.88 28.45 -31.67
N PRO A 426 39.57 28.43 -32.97
CA PRO A 426 38.45 29.20 -33.50
C PRO A 426 37.11 28.92 -32.78
N ILE A 427 36.83 27.69 -32.43
CA ILE A 427 35.61 27.37 -31.67
C ILE A 427 35.70 27.85 -30.21
N GLY A 428 36.89 27.86 -29.64
CA GLY A 428 37.14 28.41 -28.31
C GLY A 428 36.92 29.92 -28.24
N GLU A 429 37.42 30.65 -29.24
CA GLU A 429 37.18 32.10 -29.37
C GLU A 429 35.67 32.40 -29.52
N TYR A 430 35.00 31.60 -30.37
CA TYR A 430 33.54 31.72 -30.55
C TYR A 430 32.77 31.45 -29.25
N TYR A 431 33.15 30.39 -28.57
CA TYR A 431 32.51 30.02 -27.27
C TYR A 431 32.68 31.13 -26.24
N ALA A 432 33.89 31.70 -26.15
CA ALA A 432 34.20 32.80 -25.23
C ALA A 432 33.40 34.10 -25.54
N ALA A 433 33.14 34.34 -26.85
CA ALA A 433 32.48 35.54 -27.33
C ALA A 433 30.96 35.49 -27.36
N LEU A 434 30.36 34.32 -27.06
CA LEU A 434 28.88 34.20 -26.99
C LEU A 434 28.29 35.22 -26.02
N PRO A 435 27.12 35.84 -26.32
CA PRO A 435 26.45 36.74 -25.40
C PRO A 435 26.12 36.01 -24.07
N GLU A 436 26.32 36.71 -22.99
CA GLU A 436 25.95 36.26 -21.65
C GLU A 436 24.45 36.28 -21.51
N LYS A 437 23.85 35.14 -21.21
CA LYS A 437 22.40 34.95 -20.93
C LYS A 437 22.23 34.21 -19.63
N LEU A 438 21.43 34.75 -18.75
CA LEU A 438 21.08 34.12 -17.47
C LEU A 438 20.59 32.68 -17.73
N ALA A 439 21.10 31.76 -16.93
CA ALA A 439 20.83 30.33 -17.06
C ALA A 439 19.40 30.00 -16.64
N TYR A 440 19.04 30.43 -15.43
CA TYR A 440 17.76 30.11 -14.84
C TYR A 440 16.61 30.85 -15.54
N ASN A 441 15.52 30.13 -15.74
CA ASN A 441 14.25 30.69 -16.22
C ASN A 441 13.10 30.06 -15.44
N GLU A 442 12.44 30.85 -14.58
CA GLU A 442 11.36 30.37 -13.71
C GLU A 442 10.24 29.63 -14.45
N LYS A 443 9.98 29.98 -15.72
CA LYS A 443 8.97 29.31 -16.54
C LYS A 443 9.25 27.83 -16.76
N TYR A 444 10.50 27.41 -16.71
CA TYR A 444 10.95 26.02 -16.91
C TYR A 444 11.32 25.34 -15.59
N GLU A 445 11.16 26.03 -14.45
CA GLU A 445 11.39 25.38 -13.15
C GLU A 445 10.43 24.21 -12.98
N TYR A 446 10.99 23.04 -12.63
CA TYR A 446 10.18 21.85 -12.43
C TYR A 446 9.37 21.94 -11.13
N VAL A 447 8.09 21.71 -11.24
CA VAL A 447 7.20 21.55 -10.09
C VAL A 447 6.87 20.06 -9.95
N PRO A 448 7.31 19.41 -8.86
CA PRO A 448 7.02 18.00 -8.65
C PRO A 448 5.53 17.72 -8.71
N THR A 449 5.16 16.60 -9.34
CA THR A 449 3.76 16.17 -9.41
C THR A 449 3.24 15.86 -8.00
N ASN A 450 1.96 16.08 -7.79
CA ASN A 450 1.35 15.70 -6.52
C ASN A 450 1.43 14.19 -6.35
N PRO A 451 1.86 13.70 -5.17
CA PRO A 451 2.00 12.28 -4.91
C PRO A 451 0.70 11.52 -5.12
N LEU A 452 0.81 10.34 -5.71
CA LEU A 452 -0.32 9.42 -5.82
C LEU A 452 -0.57 8.76 -4.46
N THR A 453 -1.84 8.58 -4.14
CA THR A 453 -2.27 7.89 -2.93
C THR A 453 -3.02 6.63 -3.29
N TYR A 454 -2.85 5.60 -2.49
CA TYR A 454 -3.37 4.27 -2.72
C TYR A 454 -4.16 3.77 -1.52
N ALA A 455 -5.14 2.92 -1.80
CA ALA A 455 -5.91 2.25 -0.76
C ALA A 455 -4.99 1.34 0.10
N PRO A 456 -5.32 1.16 1.39
CA PRO A 456 -4.64 0.18 2.22
C PRO A 456 -4.66 -1.21 1.57
N LYS A 457 -3.54 -1.92 1.65
CA LYS A 457 -3.33 -3.24 1.03
C LYS A 457 -2.99 -4.32 2.04
N GLU A 458 -3.00 -5.57 1.58
CA GLU A 458 -2.70 -6.75 2.41
C GLU A 458 -3.61 -6.79 3.67
N PHE A 459 -4.87 -6.35 3.51
CA PHE A 459 -5.79 -6.31 4.61
C PHE A 459 -6.32 -7.70 4.93
N THR A 460 -6.08 -8.14 6.15
CA THR A 460 -6.50 -9.44 6.68
C THR A 460 -7.19 -9.29 8.02
N SER A 461 -8.03 -10.25 8.37
CA SER A 461 -8.63 -10.36 9.68
C SER A 461 -8.61 -11.80 10.16
N THR A 462 -8.28 -11.99 11.43
CA THR A 462 -8.30 -13.29 12.10
C THR A 462 -9.06 -13.17 13.41
N PHE A 463 -10.12 -13.97 13.54
CA PHE A 463 -10.85 -14.06 14.78
C PHE A 463 -10.08 -14.95 15.78
N VAL A 464 -9.85 -14.43 16.99
CA VAL A 464 -9.22 -15.16 18.11
C VAL A 464 -10.28 -15.48 19.17
N PRO A 465 -10.87 -16.66 19.14
CA PRO A 465 -12.07 -16.99 19.92
C PRO A 465 -11.91 -16.80 21.44
N ARG A 466 -10.76 -17.25 22.01
CA ARG A 466 -10.52 -17.16 23.46
C ARG A 466 -10.59 -15.75 24.04
N SER A 467 -10.22 -14.76 23.24
CA SER A 467 -10.24 -13.36 23.66
C SER A 467 -11.42 -12.58 23.09
N SER A 468 -12.27 -13.22 22.29
CA SER A 468 -13.35 -12.58 21.56
C SER A 468 -12.89 -11.37 20.77
N VAL A 469 -11.76 -11.50 20.06
CA VAL A 469 -11.10 -10.40 19.36
C VAL A 469 -10.87 -10.77 17.90
N CYS A 470 -11.21 -9.87 16.98
CA CYS A 470 -10.72 -9.89 15.63
C CYS A 470 -9.41 -9.10 15.55
N VAL A 471 -8.33 -9.75 15.12
CA VAL A 471 -7.03 -9.10 14.86
C VAL A 471 -6.98 -8.73 13.40
N LEU A 472 -6.92 -7.44 13.14
CA LEU A 472 -6.82 -6.86 11.81
C LEU A 472 -5.36 -6.52 11.52
N SER A 473 -4.90 -6.73 10.28
CA SER A 473 -3.55 -6.36 9.84
C SER A 473 -3.60 -5.83 8.42
N TRP A 474 -2.83 -4.78 8.14
CA TRP A 474 -2.75 -4.15 6.81
C TRP A 474 -1.46 -3.36 6.63
N LYS A 475 -1.23 -2.85 5.41
CA LYS A 475 -0.21 -1.86 5.10
C LYS A 475 -0.83 -0.60 4.51
N ASN A 476 -0.29 0.56 4.87
CA ASN A 476 -0.65 1.84 4.25
C ASN A 476 0.41 2.24 3.21
N PRO A 477 0.14 2.11 1.90
CA PRO A 477 1.09 2.48 0.86
C PRO A 477 1.22 3.98 0.64
N SER A 478 0.28 4.79 1.17
CA SER A 478 0.29 6.24 1.01
C SER A 478 1.20 6.97 2.01
N GLY A 479 1.67 6.30 3.09
CA GLY A 479 2.56 6.89 4.08
C GLY A 479 2.06 8.26 4.57
N GLU A 480 2.93 9.26 4.56
CA GLU A 480 2.67 10.63 4.99
C GLU A 480 1.55 11.37 4.22
N PHE A 481 1.15 10.86 3.04
CA PHE A 481 0.09 11.45 2.22
C PHE A 481 -1.33 10.99 2.61
N ALA A 482 -1.45 10.15 3.61
CA ALA A 482 -2.69 9.87 4.30
C ALA A 482 -2.86 10.89 5.44
N ASP A 483 -4.00 11.60 5.49
CA ASP A 483 -4.31 12.56 6.56
C ASP A 483 -4.89 11.89 7.79
N SER A 484 -5.71 10.89 7.56
CA SER A 484 -6.35 10.14 8.63
C SER A 484 -6.63 8.72 8.20
N MET A 485 -6.63 7.83 9.17
CA MET A 485 -6.87 6.41 8.96
C MET A 485 -7.82 5.87 10.03
N PHE A 486 -8.81 5.11 9.59
CA PHE A 486 -9.86 4.57 10.43
C PHE A 486 -10.03 3.08 10.19
N VAL A 487 -10.31 2.36 11.25
CA VAL A 487 -10.86 1.01 11.17
C VAL A 487 -12.38 1.11 11.23
N GLU A 488 -13.05 0.51 10.27
CA GLU A 488 -14.50 0.46 10.18
C GLU A 488 -15.00 -0.98 10.22
N CYS A 489 -16.13 -1.17 10.90
CA CYS A 489 -16.80 -2.45 11.07
C CYS A 489 -18.28 -2.33 10.77
N LYS A 490 -18.90 -3.38 10.21
CA LYS A 490 -20.35 -3.57 10.15
C LYS A 490 -20.71 -5.00 10.54
N LYS A 491 -21.86 -5.19 11.21
CA LYS A 491 -22.43 -6.50 11.50
C LYS A 491 -23.51 -6.82 10.48
N GLY A 492 -23.41 -7.96 9.81
CA GLY A 492 -24.28 -8.37 8.70
C GLY A 492 -23.97 -7.66 7.38
N ALA A 493 -24.29 -8.30 6.25
CA ALA A 493 -24.00 -7.78 4.91
C ALA A 493 -24.69 -6.43 4.64
N SER A 494 -25.92 -6.24 5.15
CA SER A 494 -26.70 -5.00 5.04
C SER A 494 -26.45 -4.00 6.19
N GLY A 495 -25.55 -4.32 7.12
CA GLY A 495 -25.20 -3.44 8.24
C GLY A 495 -24.59 -2.13 7.79
N LYS A 496 -24.71 -1.10 8.61
CA LYS A 496 -24.06 0.20 8.37
C LYS A 496 -22.62 0.17 8.88
N TRP A 497 -21.70 0.73 8.11
CA TRP A 497 -20.33 0.93 8.53
C TRP A 497 -20.26 1.87 9.73
N GLN A 498 -19.53 1.46 10.74
CA GLN A 498 -19.25 2.23 11.94
C GLN A 498 -17.74 2.31 12.14
N ARG A 499 -17.24 3.49 12.44
CA ARG A 499 -15.85 3.69 12.83
C ARG A 499 -15.62 3.11 14.22
N VAL A 500 -14.72 2.14 14.32
CA VAL A 500 -14.36 1.48 15.60
C VAL A 500 -13.04 1.97 16.15
N ALA A 501 -12.18 2.57 15.30
CA ALA A 501 -10.95 3.17 15.73
C ALA A 501 -10.48 4.27 14.78
N THR A 502 -9.74 5.24 15.33
CA THR A 502 -8.83 6.12 14.60
C THR A 502 -7.41 5.62 14.85
N VAL A 503 -6.62 5.50 13.80
CA VAL A 503 -5.24 4.98 13.86
C VAL A 503 -4.30 6.08 13.38
N ASP A 504 -3.22 6.30 14.12
CA ASP A 504 -2.21 7.29 13.74
C ASP A 504 -1.52 6.89 12.44
N VAL A 505 -1.33 7.85 11.56
CA VAL A 505 -0.65 7.65 10.29
C VAL A 505 0.86 7.77 10.49
N ASP A 506 1.60 6.75 10.05
CA ASP A 506 3.06 6.78 9.99
C ASP A 506 3.50 7.40 8.66
N GLU A 507 4.57 8.20 8.68
CA GLU A 507 5.10 8.84 7.48
C GLU A 507 5.67 7.86 6.45
N ASN A 508 6.10 6.67 6.90
CA ASN A 508 6.70 5.67 6.01
C ASN A 508 5.64 4.93 5.18
N ALA A 509 5.81 4.94 3.87
CA ALA A 509 4.98 4.12 2.99
C ALA A 509 5.14 2.63 3.31
N ASP A 510 4.06 1.86 3.12
CA ASP A 510 4.02 0.42 3.38
C ASP A 510 4.27 0.00 4.85
N LYS A 511 4.16 0.93 5.77
CA LYS A 511 4.15 0.59 7.19
C LYS A 511 3.07 -0.44 7.49
N ALA A 512 3.42 -1.47 8.22
CA ALA A 512 2.49 -2.48 8.69
C ALA A 512 1.77 -2.02 9.96
N TYR A 513 0.45 -2.23 9.98
CA TYR A 513 -0.44 -1.92 11.09
C TYR A 513 -1.13 -3.17 11.59
N SER A 514 -1.50 -3.17 12.85
CA SER A 514 -2.38 -4.16 13.45
C SER A 514 -3.32 -3.48 14.45
N TYR A 515 -4.59 -3.92 14.46
CA TYR A 515 -5.59 -3.43 15.39
C TYR A 515 -6.47 -4.58 15.89
N LYS A 516 -6.91 -4.52 17.15
CA LYS A 516 -7.76 -5.53 17.78
C LYS A 516 -9.15 -4.97 18.00
N VAL A 517 -10.16 -5.62 17.41
CA VAL A 517 -11.58 -5.28 17.60
C VAL A 517 -12.23 -6.32 18.50
N ASN A 518 -12.81 -5.91 19.62
CA ASN A 518 -13.58 -6.79 20.48
C ASN A 518 -14.90 -7.15 19.81
N VAL A 519 -15.29 -8.41 19.91
CA VAL A 519 -16.53 -8.97 19.37
C VAL A 519 -17.25 -9.73 20.48
N GLU A 520 -18.45 -9.27 20.84
CA GLU A 520 -19.18 -9.82 22.00
C GLU A 520 -20.37 -10.70 21.59
N GLU A 521 -20.76 -10.66 20.33
CA GLU A 521 -21.95 -11.35 19.83
C GLU A 521 -21.65 -12.19 18.60
N ALA A 522 -22.43 -13.25 18.40
CA ALA A 522 -22.38 -14.02 17.17
C ALA A 522 -22.85 -13.21 15.95
N GLY A 523 -22.31 -13.55 14.79
CA GLY A 523 -22.70 -12.93 13.52
C GLY A 523 -21.57 -12.82 12.53
N ASN A 524 -21.88 -12.31 11.35
CA ASN A 524 -20.92 -12.01 10.32
C ASN A 524 -20.44 -10.58 10.48
N TYR A 525 -19.18 -10.38 10.72
CA TYR A 525 -18.54 -9.07 10.87
C TYR A 525 -17.70 -8.78 9.65
N TYR A 526 -17.91 -7.60 9.08
CA TYR A 526 -17.18 -7.10 7.93
C TYR A 526 -16.29 -5.96 8.40
N TYR A 527 -15.06 -5.96 7.95
CA TYR A 527 -14.07 -4.93 8.28
C TYR A 527 -13.51 -4.32 7.02
N ARG A 528 -13.14 -3.05 7.11
CA ARG A 528 -12.32 -2.36 6.13
C ARG A 528 -11.49 -1.28 6.81
N VAL A 529 -10.42 -0.87 6.17
CA VAL A 529 -9.64 0.30 6.57
C VAL A 529 -10.01 1.44 5.63
N HIS A 530 -10.33 2.58 6.20
CA HIS A 530 -10.68 3.81 5.52
C HIS A 530 -9.57 4.82 5.75
N VAL A 531 -8.96 5.30 4.66
CA VAL A 531 -7.93 6.35 4.66
C VAL A 531 -8.51 7.57 3.94
N VAL A 532 -8.33 8.75 4.52
CA VAL A 532 -8.56 10.03 3.85
C VAL A 532 -7.20 10.59 3.47
N ASP A 533 -6.99 10.88 2.19
CA ASP A 533 -5.72 11.42 1.71
C ASP A 533 -5.63 12.94 1.89
N TYR A 534 -4.45 13.50 1.63
CA TYR A 534 -4.18 14.94 1.72
C TYR A 534 -5.06 15.84 0.83
N ARG A 535 -5.80 15.24 -0.12
CA ARG A 535 -6.78 15.91 -0.98
C ARG A 535 -8.22 15.74 -0.51
N ASN A 536 -8.42 15.15 0.67
CA ASN A 536 -9.71 14.72 1.20
C ASN A 536 -10.41 13.65 0.34
N LYS A 537 -9.63 12.80 -0.35
CA LYS A 537 -10.16 11.66 -1.09
C LYS A 537 -10.24 10.45 -0.17
N ASP A 538 -11.41 9.82 -0.15
CA ASP A 538 -11.61 8.56 0.56
C ASP A 538 -11.01 7.37 -0.21
N LEU A 539 -10.25 6.56 0.50
CA LEU A 539 -9.60 5.35 0.00
C LEU A 539 -9.93 4.20 0.95
N TYR A 540 -10.42 3.09 0.41
CA TYR A 540 -10.85 1.94 1.20
C TYR A 540 -10.05 0.71 0.83
N SER A 541 -9.65 -0.09 1.84
CA SER A 541 -9.13 -1.44 1.62
C SER A 541 -10.20 -2.35 1.00
N SER A 542 -9.81 -3.55 0.59
CA SER A 542 -10.76 -4.64 0.41
C SER A 542 -11.54 -4.88 1.71
N GLU A 543 -12.77 -5.42 1.59
CA GLU A 543 -13.53 -5.90 2.74
C GLU A 543 -13.02 -7.29 3.12
N VAL A 544 -12.89 -7.56 4.42
CA VAL A 544 -12.65 -8.89 4.97
C VAL A 544 -13.79 -9.27 5.92
N THR A 545 -14.10 -10.54 5.98
CA THR A 545 -15.22 -11.05 6.78
C THR A 545 -14.72 -12.05 7.81
N ASN A 546 -15.21 -11.91 9.04
CA ASN A 546 -15.09 -12.94 10.07
C ASN A 546 -16.49 -13.43 10.48
N VAL A 547 -16.62 -14.74 10.55
CA VAL A 547 -17.81 -15.40 11.05
C VAL A 547 -17.56 -15.73 12.53
N VAL A 548 -18.34 -15.12 13.40
CA VAL A 548 -18.41 -15.51 14.81
C VAL A 548 -19.58 -16.46 14.96
N ASN A 549 -19.27 -17.73 15.14
CA ASN A 549 -20.28 -18.78 15.25
C ASN A 549 -21.22 -18.48 16.42
N GLY A 550 -22.49 -18.73 16.19
CA GLY A 550 -23.52 -18.50 17.20
C GLY A 550 -24.70 -19.45 17.02
N THR A 551 -25.51 -19.54 18.04
CA THR A 551 -26.69 -20.36 18.08
C THR A 551 -27.94 -19.57 17.66
N GLU A 552 -28.93 -20.30 17.17
CA GLU A 552 -30.30 -19.84 16.95
C GLU A 552 -31.24 -20.56 17.95
N GLY A 553 -32.50 -20.23 17.93
CA GLY A 553 -33.54 -20.92 18.73
C GLY A 553 -34.09 -20.08 19.86
N GLU A 554 -34.60 -20.74 20.90
CA GLU A 554 -35.25 -20.14 22.09
C GLU A 554 -34.26 -20.12 23.26
N GLU A 555 -34.59 -19.36 24.31
CA GLU A 555 -33.74 -19.24 25.49
C GLU A 555 -33.43 -20.61 26.15
N ALA A 556 -34.41 -21.52 26.18
CA ALA A 556 -34.27 -22.81 26.82
C ALA A 556 -33.54 -23.86 25.94
N LEU A 557 -33.72 -23.82 24.63
CA LEU A 557 -33.10 -24.73 23.69
C LEU A 557 -32.61 -23.95 22.43
N GLN A 558 -31.34 -24.00 22.20
CA GLN A 558 -30.67 -23.38 21.06
C GLN A 558 -30.02 -24.44 20.18
N TRP A 559 -29.81 -24.13 18.90
CA TRP A 559 -29.22 -25.04 17.93
C TRP A 559 -28.37 -24.30 16.91
N GLY A 560 -27.61 -25.04 16.14
CA GLY A 560 -26.84 -24.52 15.05
C GLY A 560 -26.05 -25.59 14.32
N THR A 561 -25.32 -25.10 13.33
CA THR A 561 -24.27 -25.87 12.64
C THR A 561 -22.96 -25.12 12.76
N MET A 562 -21.87 -25.85 12.81
CA MET A 562 -20.53 -25.27 12.76
C MET A 562 -19.66 -26.07 11.83
N VAL A 563 -18.76 -25.34 11.15
CA VAL A 563 -17.64 -25.93 10.43
C VAL A 563 -16.47 -25.97 11.39
N SER A 564 -15.94 -27.15 11.65
CA SER A 564 -14.85 -27.36 12.58
C SER A 564 -13.59 -27.81 11.88
N ASP A 565 -12.48 -27.17 12.23
CA ASP A 565 -11.13 -27.53 11.77
C ASP A 565 -10.42 -28.40 12.81
N ASN A 566 -9.42 -29.14 12.38
CA ASN A 566 -8.88 -30.28 13.08
C ASN A 566 -7.94 -30.02 14.26
N ASP A 567 -7.35 -28.86 14.47
CA ASP A 567 -6.32 -28.68 15.51
C ASP A 567 -6.61 -27.60 16.53
N ALA A 568 -7.70 -26.87 16.36
CA ALA A 568 -8.08 -25.79 17.29
C ALA A 568 -9.40 -26.09 18.01
N ASP A 569 -9.57 -25.47 19.19
CA ASP A 569 -10.88 -25.41 19.81
C ASP A 569 -11.78 -24.53 18.94
N ASN A 570 -12.93 -25.08 18.49
CA ASN A 570 -13.95 -24.37 17.73
C ASN A 570 -14.95 -23.74 18.70
N TYR A 571 -15.06 -22.44 18.72
CA TYR A 571 -15.91 -21.69 19.64
C TYR A 571 -17.26 -21.35 19.02
N CYS A 572 -18.33 -21.45 19.82
CA CYS A 572 -19.68 -21.09 19.42
C CYS A 572 -20.37 -20.29 20.51
N TYR A 573 -20.81 -19.09 20.19
CA TYR A 573 -21.50 -18.19 21.12
C TYR A 573 -22.99 -18.46 21.19
N TYR A 574 -23.57 -18.39 22.37
CA TYR A 574 -25.02 -18.55 22.52
C TYR A 574 -25.75 -17.29 22.07
N LYS A 575 -26.98 -17.47 21.58
CA LYS A 575 -27.87 -16.37 21.22
C LYS A 575 -28.18 -15.46 22.41
N SER A 576 -28.25 -16.07 23.61
CA SER A 576 -28.42 -15.38 24.88
C SER A 576 -27.59 -16.08 25.97
N THR A 577 -27.06 -15.29 26.90
CA THR A 577 -26.28 -15.80 28.03
C THR A 577 -27.17 -16.65 28.93
N PHE A 578 -26.72 -17.84 29.29
CA PHE A 578 -27.39 -18.72 30.27
C PHE A 578 -27.05 -18.30 31.71
N SER A 579 -27.97 -18.59 32.64
CA SER A 579 -27.75 -18.35 34.08
C SER A 579 -26.61 -19.25 34.64
N GLU A 580 -26.47 -20.46 34.08
CA GLU A 580 -25.39 -21.43 34.35
C GLU A 580 -24.91 -22.10 33.05
N ALA A 581 -23.86 -22.89 33.11
CA ALA A 581 -23.33 -23.58 31.92
C ALA A 581 -24.38 -24.59 31.41
N PRO A 582 -24.87 -24.48 30.16
CA PRO A 582 -25.90 -25.36 29.62
C PRO A 582 -25.33 -26.74 29.26
N ALA A 583 -26.22 -27.69 28.94
CA ALA A 583 -25.85 -28.94 28.28
C ALA A 583 -25.61 -28.69 26.79
N VAL A 584 -24.54 -29.23 26.26
CA VAL A 584 -24.21 -29.13 24.82
C VAL A 584 -24.05 -30.54 24.22
N VAL A 585 -24.83 -30.84 23.21
CA VAL A 585 -24.75 -32.13 22.52
C VAL A 585 -24.58 -31.94 21.03
N PHE A 586 -23.72 -32.78 20.44
CA PHE A 586 -23.53 -32.83 19.01
C PHE A 586 -24.35 -33.96 18.40
N GLY A 587 -24.85 -33.73 17.20
CA GLY A 587 -25.31 -34.78 16.30
C GLY A 587 -24.13 -35.49 15.64
N SER A 588 -24.36 -35.95 14.44
CA SER A 588 -23.32 -36.62 13.64
C SER A 588 -22.63 -35.60 12.72
N ALA A 589 -21.32 -35.60 12.72
CA ALA A 589 -20.53 -34.79 11.78
C ALA A 589 -20.77 -35.21 10.32
N SER A 590 -20.60 -34.32 9.39
CA SER A 590 -20.64 -34.57 7.95
C SER A 590 -19.54 -35.56 7.52
N TYR A 591 -19.62 -35.98 6.28
CA TYR A 591 -18.70 -36.94 5.68
C TYR A 591 -18.06 -36.29 4.43
N MET A 592 -17.51 -35.08 4.58
CA MET A 592 -16.90 -34.38 3.47
C MET A 592 -15.55 -34.99 3.10
N ASN A 593 -14.80 -35.49 4.07
CA ASN A 593 -13.58 -36.21 3.84
C ASN A 593 -13.77 -37.71 4.07
N PRO A 594 -13.89 -38.53 3.00
CA PRO A 594 -14.17 -39.98 3.12
C PRO A 594 -13.05 -40.79 3.75
N SER A 595 -11.83 -40.33 3.72
CA SER A 595 -10.67 -41.08 4.27
C SER A 595 -10.49 -40.83 5.78
N THR A 596 -11.17 -39.83 6.37
CA THR A 596 -10.98 -39.47 7.76
C THR A 596 -12.18 -39.83 8.61
N ARG A 597 -11.93 -40.53 9.70
CA ARG A 597 -12.93 -40.87 10.72
C ARG A 597 -12.75 -39.95 11.89
N ILE A 598 -13.82 -39.29 12.33
CA ILE A 598 -13.80 -38.28 13.40
C ILE A 598 -14.87 -38.55 14.47
N VAL A 599 -14.58 -38.13 15.67
CA VAL A 599 -15.54 -37.83 16.74
C VAL A 599 -15.38 -36.40 17.18
N GLU A 600 -16.48 -35.78 17.58
CA GLU A 600 -16.48 -34.44 18.11
C GLU A 600 -16.86 -34.45 19.59
N ASN A 601 -16.06 -33.79 20.42
CA ASN A 601 -16.28 -33.68 21.84
C ASN A 601 -16.32 -32.22 22.24
N VAL A 602 -17.12 -31.92 23.28
CA VAL A 602 -17.13 -30.61 23.90
C VAL A 602 -15.85 -30.46 24.74
N SER A 603 -15.05 -29.45 24.46
CA SER A 603 -13.81 -29.18 25.19
C SER A 603 -14.00 -28.18 26.35
N SER A 604 -14.97 -27.28 26.22
CA SER A 604 -15.33 -26.30 27.25
C SER A 604 -16.78 -25.85 27.15
N VAL A 605 -17.44 -25.59 28.25
CA VAL A 605 -18.79 -25.01 28.32
C VAL A 605 -18.79 -23.88 29.36
N THR A 606 -19.25 -22.72 28.94
CA THR A 606 -19.40 -21.55 29.81
C THR A 606 -20.85 -21.04 29.74
N LYS A 607 -21.14 -19.93 30.38
CA LYS A 607 -22.45 -19.27 30.29
C LYS A 607 -22.69 -18.57 28.93
N ASN A 608 -21.61 -18.22 28.20
CA ASN A 608 -21.67 -17.38 27.00
C ASN A 608 -21.34 -18.13 25.72
N TYR A 609 -20.57 -19.21 25.83
CA TYR A 609 -20.11 -19.99 24.69
C TYR A 609 -19.78 -21.42 25.11
N PHE A 610 -19.70 -22.30 24.11
CA PHE A 610 -19.03 -23.59 24.24
C PHE A 610 -17.83 -23.66 23.25
N ALA A 611 -16.93 -24.55 23.53
CA ALA A 611 -15.87 -24.93 22.57
C ALA A 611 -15.93 -26.43 22.32
N SER A 612 -15.67 -26.82 21.08
CA SER A 612 -15.57 -28.23 20.67
C SER A 612 -14.24 -28.51 19.98
N LYS A 613 -13.90 -29.77 19.92
CA LYS A 613 -12.73 -30.26 19.20
C LYS A 613 -13.03 -31.56 18.48
N PHE A 614 -12.55 -31.68 17.23
CA PHE A 614 -12.53 -32.92 16.50
C PHE A 614 -11.35 -33.79 16.87
N PHE A 615 -11.61 -35.11 16.94
CA PHE A 615 -10.60 -36.11 17.17
C PHE A 615 -10.63 -37.12 16.02
N PRO A 616 -9.60 -37.12 15.16
CA PRO A 616 -9.47 -38.15 14.16
C PRO A 616 -9.11 -39.47 14.78
N TRP A 617 -9.56 -40.57 14.16
CA TRP A 617 -9.18 -41.90 14.55
C TRP A 617 -9.04 -42.81 13.34
N ASN A 618 -8.17 -43.81 13.46
CA ASN A 618 -7.98 -44.87 12.46
C ASN A 618 -8.16 -46.26 13.11
N CYS A 619 -8.28 -47.28 12.28
CA CYS A 619 -8.46 -48.63 12.74
C CYS A 619 -7.20 -49.24 13.38
N GLU A 620 -6.03 -48.60 13.23
CA GLU A 620 -4.72 -49.15 13.61
C GLU A 620 -4.12 -48.44 14.87
N GLY A 621 -4.84 -47.49 15.47
CA GLY A 621 -4.44 -46.89 16.75
C GLY A 621 -3.51 -45.67 16.67
N ASP A 622 -3.03 -45.32 15.48
CA ASP A 622 -2.24 -44.09 15.29
C ASP A 622 -3.12 -42.85 14.99
N ALA A 623 -2.63 -41.67 15.38
CA ALA A 623 -3.32 -40.44 15.04
C ALA A 623 -3.43 -40.28 13.53
N ALA A 624 -4.64 -40.25 12.98
CA ALA A 624 -4.84 -40.01 11.55
C ALA A 624 -4.38 -38.56 11.25
N ASP A 625 -3.67 -38.39 10.15
CA ASP A 625 -3.25 -37.06 9.69
C ASP A 625 -4.47 -36.33 9.09
N PHE A 626 -4.87 -35.30 9.77
CA PHE A 626 -6.03 -34.45 9.43
C PHE A 626 -5.69 -33.26 8.53
N SER A 627 -4.54 -33.23 7.93
CA SER A 627 -3.98 -32.05 7.29
C SER A 627 -4.85 -31.39 6.18
N LYS A 628 -6.04 -31.93 5.86
CA LYS A 628 -6.85 -31.43 4.73
C LYS A 628 -8.35 -31.66 4.88
N GLY A 629 -9.06 -30.96 5.75
CA GLY A 629 -10.52 -30.92 5.64
C GLY A 629 -11.26 -30.50 6.90
N SER A 630 -12.19 -29.57 6.72
CA SER A 630 -13.21 -29.21 7.69
C SER A 630 -14.43 -30.10 7.54
N GLU A 631 -15.14 -30.36 8.63
CA GLU A 631 -16.42 -31.09 8.66
C GLU A 631 -17.51 -30.21 9.24
N LEU A 632 -18.75 -30.42 8.77
CA LEU A 632 -19.93 -29.73 9.26
C LEU A 632 -20.58 -30.57 10.37
N SER A 633 -20.82 -29.98 11.54
CA SER A 633 -21.50 -30.60 12.67
C SER A 633 -22.70 -29.81 13.11
N SER A 634 -23.80 -30.50 13.46
CA SER A 634 -24.98 -29.92 14.04
C SER A 634 -24.99 -30.17 15.54
N TYR A 635 -25.46 -29.20 16.31
CA TYR A 635 -25.48 -29.26 17.77
C TYR A 635 -26.74 -28.68 18.37
N LEU A 636 -27.04 -29.11 19.63
CA LEU A 636 -28.05 -28.52 20.51
C LEU A 636 -27.36 -27.98 21.77
N VAL A 637 -27.88 -26.89 22.27
CA VAL A 637 -27.53 -26.28 23.56
C VAL A 637 -28.79 -26.12 24.36
N ALA A 638 -28.89 -26.78 25.49
CA ALA A 638 -30.08 -26.79 26.29
C ALA A 638 -29.80 -26.30 27.72
N LYS A 639 -30.72 -25.49 28.27
CA LYS A 639 -30.71 -25.15 29.69
C LYS A 639 -30.83 -26.45 30.51
N SER A 640 -30.01 -26.58 31.57
CA SER A 640 -30.08 -27.76 32.46
C SER A 640 -31.42 -27.86 33.16
N GLY A 641 -31.91 -29.10 33.32
CA GLY A 641 -33.19 -29.43 33.90
C GLY A 641 -34.30 -29.63 32.88
N ASN A 642 -35.53 -29.56 33.29
CA ASN A 642 -36.70 -29.69 32.43
C ASN A 642 -36.98 -28.40 31.68
N GLY A 643 -37.43 -28.50 30.43
CA GLY A 643 -37.84 -27.39 29.60
C GLY A 643 -38.84 -27.79 28.51
N MET A 644 -39.31 -26.78 27.77
CA MET A 644 -40.20 -26.95 26.63
C MET A 644 -39.56 -26.30 25.40
N ILE A 645 -39.78 -26.92 24.26
CA ILE A 645 -39.50 -26.31 22.95
C ILE A 645 -40.75 -26.48 22.09
N GLY A 646 -41.48 -25.38 21.86
CA GLY A 646 -42.87 -25.49 21.39
C GLY A 646 -43.67 -26.38 22.30
N ASP A 647 -44.31 -27.43 21.76
CA ASP A 647 -45.14 -28.40 22.55
C ASP A 647 -44.33 -29.63 23.01
N LEU A 648 -43.05 -29.74 22.72
CA LEU A 648 -42.22 -30.88 23.09
C LEU A 648 -41.44 -30.62 24.37
N ARG A 649 -41.60 -31.48 25.34
CA ARG A 649 -40.79 -31.45 26.56
C ARG A 649 -39.40 -31.98 26.30
N PHE A 650 -38.41 -31.37 26.98
CA PHE A 650 -37.04 -31.90 27.04
C PHE A 650 -36.52 -31.90 28.50
N GLU A 651 -35.51 -32.71 28.71
CA GLU A 651 -34.69 -32.71 29.91
C GLU A 651 -33.24 -32.76 29.52
N ALA A 652 -32.40 -31.89 30.10
CA ALA A 652 -31.00 -31.75 29.75
C ALA A 652 -30.11 -31.64 30.99
N GLY A 653 -28.83 -32.05 30.83
CA GLY A 653 -27.92 -31.93 31.94
C GLY A 653 -26.53 -32.54 31.70
N LEU A 654 -25.76 -32.63 32.79
CA LEU A 654 -24.41 -33.15 32.78
C LEU A 654 -24.29 -34.34 33.70
N LEU A 655 -24.10 -35.52 33.12
CA LEU A 655 -23.94 -36.76 33.87
C LEU A 655 -22.55 -36.86 34.51
N LYS A 656 -22.58 -37.27 35.79
CA LYS A 656 -21.44 -37.59 36.62
C LYS A 656 -21.76 -38.95 37.30
N ASN A 657 -20.74 -39.64 37.86
CA ASN A 657 -21.06 -40.77 38.73
C ASN A 657 -21.62 -40.27 40.08
N GLU A 658 -22.22 -41.17 40.84
CA GLU A 658 -22.87 -40.84 42.11
C GLU A 658 -21.96 -40.22 43.15
N ALA A 659 -20.67 -40.44 43.09
CA ALA A 659 -19.70 -39.78 43.94
C ALA A 659 -19.24 -38.40 43.43
N GLY A 660 -19.87 -37.83 42.37
CA GLY A 660 -19.43 -36.59 41.73
C GLY A 660 -18.12 -36.68 41.01
N THR A 661 -17.52 -37.88 40.89
CA THR A 661 -16.28 -38.17 40.24
C THR A 661 -16.50 -38.42 38.75
N ALA A 662 -15.48 -38.29 37.97
CA ALA A 662 -15.51 -38.43 36.53
C ALA A 662 -15.70 -39.89 36.08
N LEU A 663 -16.34 -40.07 34.92
CA LEU A 663 -16.59 -41.37 34.31
C LEU A 663 -15.32 -42.00 33.78
N ARG A 664 -15.17 -43.31 33.89
CA ARG A 664 -14.10 -44.06 33.30
C ARG A 664 -14.50 -44.53 31.87
N VAL A 665 -13.66 -44.28 30.93
CA VAL A 665 -13.88 -44.72 29.55
C VAL A 665 -13.68 -46.24 29.44
N GLY A 666 -14.68 -46.93 28.89
CA GLY A 666 -14.67 -48.38 28.62
C GLY A 666 -14.98 -49.24 29.83
N GLY A 667 -15.47 -48.69 30.97
CA GLY A 667 -15.74 -49.48 32.15
C GLY A 667 -17.06 -49.18 32.86
N ASP A 668 -17.42 -47.91 32.97
CA ASP A 668 -18.56 -47.51 33.79
C ASP A 668 -19.81 -47.32 32.93
N THR A 669 -20.88 -47.99 33.27
CA THR A 669 -22.23 -47.74 32.73
C THR A 669 -22.98 -46.94 33.78
N ILE A 670 -23.54 -45.78 33.39
CA ILE A 670 -24.43 -45.00 34.22
C ILE A 670 -25.84 -45.32 33.81
N GLU A 671 -26.67 -45.64 34.81
CA GLU A 671 -28.11 -45.63 34.68
C GLU A 671 -28.64 -44.30 35.21
N TYR A 672 -29.31 -43.58 34.33
CA TYR A 672 -29.90 -42.27 34.68
C TYR A 672 -31.41 -42.37 34.66
N LYS A 673 -32.06 -41.84 35.72
CA LYS A 673 -33.49 -41.66 35.79
C LYS A 673 -33.83 -40.21 35.53
N PHE A 674 -34.82 -39.95 34.68
CA PHE A 674 -35.35 -38.65 34.43
C PHE A 674 -35.94 -38.04 35.73
N ASN A 675 -35.83 -36.73 35.89
CA ASN A 675 -36.44 -36.04 37.01
C ASN A 675 -37.95 -36.24 37.06
N GLU A 676 -38.55 -36.30 35.87
CA GLU A 676 -39.95 -36.65 35.64
C GLU A 676 -40.07 -37.59 34.47
N PRO A 677 -40.86 -38.68 34.53
CA PRO A 677 -41.04 -39.58 33.40
C PRO A 677 -41.58 -38.86 32.16
N PHE A 678 -41.19 -39.29 30.98
CA PHE A 678 -41.79 -38.87 29.74
C PHE A 678 -43.07 -39.66 29.46
N ALA A 679 -43.93 -39.18 28.55
CA ALA A 679 -45.12 -39.92 28.15
C ALA A 679 -44.77 -41.24 27.47
N GLU A 680 -43.71 -41.21 26.64
CA GLU A 680 -43.10 -42.41 26.01
C GLU A 680 -41.56 -42.24 26.00
N ALA A 681 -40.84 -43.26 25.57
CA ALA A 681 -39.37 -43.18 25.47
C ALA A 681 -38.93 -42.02 24.57
N PRO A 682 -38.21 -41.00 25.11
CA PRO A 682 -37.72 -39.84 24.33
C PRO A 682 -36.59 -40.23 23.36
N VAL A 683 -36.13 -39.30 22.52
CA VAL A 683 -34.81 -39.39 21.83
C VAL A 683 -33.78 -38.72 22.73
N VAL A 684 -32.69 -39.45 22.99
CA VAL A 684 -31.62 -38.98 23.87
C VAL A 684 -30.36 -38.72 23.04
N PHE A 685 -29.86 -37.48 23.06
CA PHE A 685 -28.59 -37.09 22.49
C PHE A 685 -27.54 -36.98 23.60
N VAL A 686 -26.31 -37.46 23.34
CA VAL A 686 -25.23 -37.47 24.33
C VAL A 686 -23.91 -37.09 23.69
N THR A 687 -23.08 -36.29 24.41
CA THR A 687 -21.77 -35.93 23.93
C THR A 687 -20.76 -35.89 25.09
N PRO A 688 -19.55 -36.46 24.94
CA PRO A 688 -18.52 -36.29 25.96
C PRO A 688 -18.13 -34.84 26.19
N VAL A 689 -18.00 -34.47 27.46
CA VAL A 689 -17.37 -33.19 27.88
C VAL A 689 -16.01 -33.55 28.45
N SER A 690 -14.96 -33.34 27.69
CA SER A 690 -13.64 -33.85 27.98
C SER A 690 -12.63 -32.73 28.17
N THR A 691 -11.88 -32.83 29.25
CA THR A 691 -10.65 -32.03 29.46
C THR A 691 -9.38 -32.67 28.84
N TYR A 692 -9.46 -33.91 28.40
CA TYR A 692 -8.38 -34.62 27.73
C TYR A 692 -8.36 -34.27 26.24
N LYS A 693 -7.31 -33.66 25.79
CA LYS A 693 -7.22 -33.00 24.48
C LYS A 693 -6.86 -33.91 23.30
N ASN A 694 -6.58 -35.20 23.50
CA ASN A 694 -5.92 -36.02 22.46
C ASN A 694 -6.53 -37.38 22.18
N TYR A 695 -7.77 -37.68 22.65
CA TYR A 695 -8.30 -39.02 22.47
C TYR A 695 -9.71 -39.03 21.90
N PRO A 696 -9.96 -39.82 20.83
CA PRO A 696 -11.30 -40.06 20.29
C PRO A 696 -12.14 -40.88 21.29
N MET A 697 -13.12 -40.26 21.88
CA MET A 697 -14.07 -40.89 22.80
C MET A 697 -15.50 -40.62 22.33
N MET A 698 -16.40 -41.55 22.55
CA MET A 698 -17.78 -41.41 22.20
C MET A 698 -18.67 -41.91 23.35
N ALA A 699 -19.72 -41.15 23.64
CA ALA A 699 -20.79 -41.63 24.52
C ALA A 699 -21.81 -42.46 23.71
N ARG A 700 -22.23 -43.57 24.24
CA ARG A 700 -23.30 -44.46 23.69
C ARG A 700 -24.43 -44.53 24.67
N VAL A 701 -25.64 -44.22 24.20
CA VAL A 701 -26.88 -44.37 24.91
C VAL A 701 -27.57 -45.67 24.52
N TRP A 702 -28.24 -46.33 25.47
CA TRP A 702 -29.02 -47.53 25.25
C TRP A 702 -30.04 -47.70 26.36
N ASP A 703 -30.94 -48.65 26.18
CA ASP A 703 -32.04 -48.95 27.12
C ASP A 703 -32.85 -47.72 27.45
N VAL A 704 -33.16 -46.93 26.37
CA VAL A 704 -33.96 -45.70 26.55
C VAL A 704 -35.41 -46.06 26.78
N THR A 705 -35.94 -45.68 27.92
CA THR A 705 -37.35 -45.86 28.38
C THR A 705 -37.97 -44.50 28.69
N LYS A 706 -39.24 -44.47 29.03
CA LYS A 706 -39.90 -43.26 29.48
C LYS A 706 -39.35 -42.73 30.82
N ASP A 707 -38.73 -43.63 31.63
CA ASP A 707 -38.29 -43.35 32.99
C ASP A 707 -36.80 -43.00 33.09
N GLY A 708 -35.97 -43.31 32.03
CA GLY A 708 -34.54 -43.07 32.03
C GLY A 708 -33.80 -43.78 30.89
N PHE A 709 -32.51 -43.78 30.96
CA PHE A 709 -31.61 -44.38 29.96
C PHE A 709 -30.29 -44.85 30.60
N LYS A 710 -29.56 -45.70 29.86
CA LYS A 710 -28.18 -46.05 30.21
C LYS A 710 -27.21 -45.42 29.26
N VAL A 711 -26.05 -45.02 29.79
CA VAL A 711 -24.95 -44.42 28.99
C VAL A 711 -23.62 -45.04 29.38
N VAL A 712 -22.77 -45.25 28.38
CA VAL A 712 -21.38 -45.71 28.55
C VAL A 712 -20.45 -44.90 27.65
N MET A 713 -19.25 -44.63 28.18
CA MET A 713 -18.17 -44.02 27.37
C MET A 713 -17.36 -45.13 26.65
N THR A 714 -17.28 -45.01 25.36
CA THR A 714 -16.57 -45.96 24.49
C THR A 714 -15.33 -45.32 23.87
N ARG A 715 -14.39 -46.21 23.51
CA ARG A 715 -13.14 -45.83 22.81
C ARG A 715 -12.80 -46.86 21.74
N GLN A 716 -11.93 -46.50 20.82
CA GLN A 716 -11.40 -47.40 19.80
C GLN A 716 -10.69 -48.63 20.44
N TYR A 717 -10.76 -49.80 19.82
CA TYR A 717 -10.20 -51.04 20.32
C TYR A 717 -8.69 -50.94 20.58
N GLY A 718 -7.89 -50.53 19.62
CA GLY A 718 -6.44 -50.37 19.74
C GLY A 718 -5.97 -49.34 20.77
N MET A 719 -6.84 -48.42 21.24
CA MET A 719 -6.54 -47.47 22.29
C MET A 719 -6.62 -48.04 23.71
N LYS A 720 -7.14 -49.24 23.88
CA LYS A 720 -7.30 -49.90 25.17
C LYS A 720 -5.94 -50.23 25.84
N GLU A 721 -4.96 -50.62 25.04
CA GLU A 721 -3.63 -50.97 25.55
C GLU A 721 -2.78 -49.73 25.83
N LYS A 722 -2.92 -48.71 25.00
CA LYS A 722 -2.14 -47.50 25.12
C LYS A 722 -2.59 -46.59 26.27
N TYR A 723 -3.91 -46.62 26.61
CA TYR A 723 -4.51 -45.79 27.64
C TYR A 723 -5.54 -46.57 28.49
N PRO A 724 -5.09 -47.35 29.44
CA PRO A 724 -5.94 -48.32 30.17
C PRO A 724 -7.00 -47.69 31.04
N SER A 725 -6.82 -46.46 31.53
CA SER A 725 -7.83 -45.81 32.37
C SER A 725 -7.88 -44.28 32.12
N ILE A 726 -8.80 -43.86 31.26
CA ILE A 726 -9.12 -42.43 31.14
C ILE A 726 -10.24 -42.10 32.10
N VAL A 727 -9.89 -41.45 33.21
CA VAL A 727 -10.81 -40.94 34.21
C VAL A 727 -11.00 -39.41 34.03
N GLY A 728 -12.03 -38.88 34.56
CA GLY A 728 -12.20 -37.39 34.51
C GLY A 728 -13.21 -36.93 33.47
N GLN A 729 -13.99 -37.83 32.89
CA GLN A 729 -14.92 -37.48 31.82
C GLN A 729 -16.33 -37.23 32.35
N ARG A 730 -17.09 -36.35 31.68
CA ARG A 730 -18.48 -36.03 31.92
C ARG A 730 -19.23 -36.23 30.61
N VAL A 731 -20.55 -36.43 30.68
CA VAL A 731 -21.40 -36.56 29.49
C VAL A 731 -22.53 -35.57 29.57
N SER A 732 -22.62 -34.66 28.63
CA SER A 732 -23.79 -33.84 28.34
C SER A 732 -24.89 -34.71 27.75
N TYR A 733 -26.14 -34.52 28.16
CA TYR A 733 -27.28 -35.15 27.52
C TYR A 733 -28.41 -34.15 27.29
N VAL A 734 -29.22 -34.41 26.25
CA VAL A 734 -30.48 -33.74 25.95
C VAL A 734 -31.45 -34.83 25.53
N ALA A 735 -32.49 -35.06 26.35
CA ALA A 735 -33.61 -35.97 26.07
C ALA A 735 -34.80 -35.15 25.61
N ILE A 736 -35.40 -35.50 24.45
CA ILE A 736 -36.52 -34.71 23.88
C ILE A 736 -37.65 -35.64 23.50
N GLU A 737 -38.91 -35.25 23.79
CA GLU A 737 -40.10 -35.95 23.35
C GLU A 737 -40.15 -36.10 21.83
N LYS A 738 -40.63 -37.26 21.38
CA LYS A 738 -40.92 -37.51 19.96
C LYS A 738 -42.13 -36.68 19.51
N GLY A 739 -42.02 -36.09 18.35
CA GLY A 739 -43.11 -35.29 17.82
C GLY A 739 -42.66 -34.29 16.77
N THR A 740 -43.54 -33.42 16.40
CA THR A 740 -43.24 -32.28 15.50
C THR A 740 -43.86 -31.06 16.11
N THR A 741 -43.09 -30.00 16.26
CA THR A 741 -43.52 -28.70 16.80
C THR A 741 -42.94 -27.53 16.00
N THR A 742 -43.37 -26.32 16.28
CA THR A 742 -42.84 -25.10 15.71
C THR A 742 -42.27 -24.23 16.84
N ALA A 743 -41.03 -23.78 16.68
CA ALA A 743 -40.37 -22.87 17.60
C ALA A 743 -39.44 -21.93 16.86
N SER A 744 -39.41 -20.66 17.24
CA SER A 744 -38.59 -19.60 16.60
C SER A 744 -38.76 -19.53 15.07
N GLY A 745 -39.97 -19.80 14.56
CA GLY A 745 -40.28 -19.81 13.14
C GLY A 745 -39.73 -21.00 12.35
N LYS A 746 -39.22 -22.04 13.06
CA LYS A 746 -38.73 -23.28 12.45
C LYS A 746 -39.56 -24.46 12.87
N ILE A 747 -39.66 -25.47 12.01
CA ILE A 747 -40.29 -26.77 12.29
C ILE A 747 -39.22 -27.68 12.86
N LEU A 748 -39.48 -28.25 14.01
CA LEU A 748 -38.67 -29.24 14.68
C LEU A 748 -39.37 -30.59 14.66
N THR A 749 -38.70 -31.62 14.15
CA THR A 749 -39.23 -32.99 14.15
C THR A 749 -38.25 -33.91 14.87
N VAL A 750 -38.72 -34.59 15.90
CA VAL A 750 -37.94 -35.55 16.71
C VAL A 750 -38.55 -36.95 16.52
N LYS A 751 -37.77 -37.91 16.03
CA LYS A 751 -38.19 -39.29 15.77
C LYS A 751 -37.05 -40.26 15.96
N ASP A 752 -37.40 -41.54 15.92
CA ASP A 752 -36.43 -42.63 15.81
C ASP A 752 -36.71 -43.53 14.60
N THR A 753 -35.69 -44.23 14.15
CA THR A 753 -35.77 -45.16 13.01
C THR A 753 -34.77 -46.27 13.18
N THR A 754 -35.20 -47.51 12.91
CA THR A 754 -34.35 -48.69 13.04
C THR A 754 -33.63 -48.99 11.71
N PHE A 755 -32.32 -49.18 11.79
CA PHE A 755 -31.48 -49.53 10.63
C PHE A 755 -30.64 -50.76 10.91
N THR A 756 -30.41 -51.58 9.86
CA THR A 756 -29.46 -52.68 9.89
C THR A 756 -28.19 -52.33 9.17
N PHE A 757 -27.06 -52.35 9.86
CA PHE A 757 -25.74 -52.09 9.35
C PHE A 757 -25.01 -53.41 9.08
N LYS A 758 -24.64 -53.67 7.81
CA LYS A 758 -23.97 -54.88 7.36
C LYS A 758 -22.45 -54.77 7.30
N TYR A 759 -21.97 -53.54 7.06
CA TYR A 759 -20.53 -53.24 6.89
C TYR A 759 -20.19 -51.97 7.65
N ALA A 760 -18.91 -51.80 7.91
CA ALA A 760 -18.37 -50.62 8.54
C ALA A 760 -18.62 -49.29 7.74
N THR A 761 -19.12 -49.40 6.51
CA THR A 761 -19.38 -48.29 5.60
C THR A 761 -20.83 -48.27 5.08
N THR A 762 -21.76 -49.04 5.72
CA THR A 762 -23.16 -49.05 5.32
C THR A 762 -23.79 -47.68 5.36
N THR A 763 -24.52 -47.32 4.30
CA THR A 763 -25.28 -46.06 4.20
C THR A 763 -26.79 -46.39 4.28
N ASN A 764 -27.54 -45.52 4.95
CA ASN A 764 -29.00 -45.53 5.07
C ASN A 764 -29.53 -44.12 4.92
N ASN A 765 -30.79 -43.97 4.52
CA ASN A 765 -31.41 -42.66 4.40
C ASN A 765 -32.52 -42.48 5.45
N VAL A 766 -32.39 -41.46 6.30
CA VAL A 766 -33.47 -40.96 7.15
C VAL A 766 -34.36 -40.05 6.32
N LYS A 767 -35.59 -40.45 6.04
CA LYS A 767 -36.58 -39.67 5.30
C LYS A 767 -37.34 -38.74 6.22
N PHE A 768 -37.40 -37.45 5.86
CA PHE A 768 -38.11 -36.47 6.70
C PHE A 768 -39.65 -36.51 6.54
N GLY A 769 -40.14 -37.14 5.48
CA GLY A 769 -41.56 -37.16 5.16
C GLY A 769 -42.11 -35.86 4.54
N ARG A 770 -41.27 -34.86 4.42
CA ARG A 770 -41.56 -33.57 3.79
C ARG A 770 -40.25 -33.01 3.19
N LYS A 771 -40.35 -31.97 2.35
CA LYS A 771 -39.21 -31.20 1.92
C LYS A 771 -38.93 -30.12 2.97
N LEU A 772 -37.67 -29.94 3.33
CA LEU A 772 -37.18 -28.99 4.31
C LEU A 772 -36.19 -28.03 3.61
N GLU A 773 -36.13 -26.77 4.01
CA GLU A 773 -35.18 -25.77 3.54
C GLU A 773 -33.98 -25.70 4.48
N ASP A 774 -32.78 -25.93 3.98
CA ASP A 774 -31.53 -25.94 4.74
C ASP A 774 -31.62 -26.61 6.12
N PRO A 775 -32.01 -27.89 6.18
CA PRO A 775 -32.29 -28.54 7.45
C PRO A 775 -31.03 -28.76 8.28
N ILE A 776 -31.09 -28.36 9.55
CA ILE A 776 -30.16 -28.82 10.58
C ILE A 776 -30.57 -30.21 10.98
N PHE A 777 -29.65 -31.17 11.03
CA PHE A 777 -29.94 -32.53 11.34
C PHE A 777 -28.98 -33.09 12.39
N LEU A 778 -29.57 -33.68 13.44
CA LEU A 778 -28.84 -34.40 14.48
C LEU A 778 -29.30 -35.83 14.51
N CYS A 779 -28.38 -36.76 14.78
CA CYS A 779 -28.73 -38.16 15.03
C CYS A 779 -27.78 -38.82 16.03
N GLN A 780 -28.34 -39.79 16.76
CA GLN A 780 -27.65 -40.55 17.81
C GLN A 780 -28.20 -41.97 17.91
N TYR A 781 -27.36 -42.90 18.26
CA TYR A 781 -27.81 -44.25 18.61
C TYR A 781 -28.68 -44.22 19.86
N GLN A 782 -29.79 -45.00 19.86
CA GLN A 782 -30.65 -45.22 21.02
C GLN A 782 -30.53 -46.62 21.60
N THR A 783 -29.75 -47.48 20.93
CA THR A 783 -29.45 -48.88 21.31
C THR A 783 -27.95 -49.13 21.26
N PHE A 784 -27.50 -50.20 21.92
CA PHE A 784 -26.09 -50.63 21.90
C PHE A 784 -26.05 -52.14 21.74
N ASN A 785 -26.70 -52.63 20.68
CA ASN A 785 -26.87 -54.06 20.43
C ASN A 785 -25.56 -54.78 20.12
N ARG A 786 -24.55 -53.99 19.66
CA ARG A 786 -23.18 -54.47 19.50
C ARG A 786 -22.21 -53.50 20.17
N LYS A 787 -21.42 -54.05 21.09
CA LYS A 787 -20.42 -53.26 21.84
C LYS A 787 -19.20 -52.89 20.99
N LEU A 788 -19.44 -52.25 19.85
CA LEU A 788 -18.45 -51.86 18.88
C LEU A 788 -18.30 -50.33 18.89
N PHE A 789 -17.06 -49.84 18.85
CA PHE A 789 -16.84 -48.42 18.65
C PHE A 789 -17.25 -48.03 17.21
N SER A 790 -18.27 -47.22 17.10
CA SER A 790 -18.78 -46.78 15.81
C SER A 790 -19.44 -45.40 15.93
N VAL A 791 -19.26 -44.60 14.89
CA VAL A 791 -19.78 -43.25 14.80
C VAL A 791 -20.75 -43.14 13.63
N LEU A 792 -21.83 -42.44 13.80
CA LEU A 792 -22.70 -42.03 12.70
C LEU A 792 -22.14 -40.77 12.02
N ARG A 793 -22.20 -40.73 10.71
CA ARG A 793 -21.81 -39.62 9.88
C ARG A 793 -22.96 -39.23 8.95
N THR A 794 -23.19 -37.95 8.74
CA THR A 794 -24.18 -37.49 7.76
C THR A 794 -23.57 -37.41 6.37
N GLY A 795 -24.39 -37.43 5.32
CA GLY A 795 -23.92 -37.41 3.95
C GLY A 795 -22.89 -36.34 3.62
N PRO A 796 -22.13 -36.47 2.53
CA PRO A 796 -20.93 -35.65 2.26
C PRO A 796 -21.19 -34.15 2.19
N LYS A 797 -22.44 -33.72 2.06
CA LYS A 797 -22.83 -32.29 2.01
C LYS A 797 -23.85 -31.92 3.10
N GLY A 798 -23.95 -32.73 4.15
CA GLY A 798 -25.01 -32.59 5.15
C GLY A 798 -26.36 -33.15 4.68
N PRO A 799 -27.48 -32.74 5.34
CA PRO A 799 -28.82 -33.20 4.98
C PRO A 799 -29.29 -32.59 3.65
N ALA A 800 -29.97 -33.40 2.84
CA ALA A 800 -30.73 -32.93 1.67
C ALA A 800 -32.14 -32.48 2.08
N ALA A 801 -32.87 -31.81 1.19
CA ALA A 801 -34.20 -31.29 1.50
C ALA A 801 -35.23 -32.37 1.92
N ALA A 802 -35.16 -33.59 1.43
CA ALA A 802 -36.12 -34.65 1.69
C ALA A 802 -35.60 -35.78 2.61
N TYR A 803 -34.32 -35.85 2.83
CA TYR A 803 -33.68 -36.91 3.62
C TYR A 803 -32.29 -36.52 4.08
N CYS A 804 -31.78 -37.20 5.10
CA CYS A 804 -30.39 -37.19 5.44
C CYS A 804 -29.80 -38.57 5.23
N GLN A 805 -28.71 -38.67 4.47
CA GLN A 805 -27.95 -39.91 4.34
C GLN A 805 -27.10 -40.11 5.58
N LEU A 806 -27.26 -41.23 6.23
CA LEU A 806 -26.44 -41.71 7.34
C LEU A 806 -25.45 -42.73 6.86
N ARG A 807 -24.21 -42.59 7.31
CA ARG A 807 -23.17 -43.60 7.16
C ARG A 807 -22.61 -43.98 8.53
N VAL A 808 -22.42 -45.26 8.73
CA VAL A 808 -21.70 -45.76 9.89
C VAL A 808 -20.19 -45.75 9.60
N ALA A 809 -19.40 -45.23 10.55
CA ALA A 809 -17.95 -45.45 10.57
C ALA A 809 -17.65 -46.32 11.78
N ALA A 810 -17.34 -47.59 11.57
CA ALA A 810 -17.11 -48.55 12.66
C ALA A 810 -15.63 -48.91 12.73
N ASP A 811 -15.19 -49.26 13.94
CA ASP A 811 -13.86 -49.79 14.19
C ASP A 811 -13.73 -51.21 13.62
N THR A 812 -12.81 -51.38 12.69
CA THR A 812 -12.52 -52.65 12.04
C THR A 812 -11.35 -53.39 12.66
N SER A 813 -10.66 -52.76 13.61
CA SER A 813 -9.53 -53.40 14.32
C SER A 813 -9.96 -54.38 15.43
N ASP A 814 -11.23 -54.41 15.82
CA ASP A 814 -11.79 -55.36 16.77
C ASP A 814 -12.19 -56.67 16.02
N PRO A 815 -11.40 -57.74 16.13
CA PRO A 815 -11.62 -58.98 15.36
C PRO A 815 -12.93 -59.66 15.72
N ASP A 816 -13.41 -59.51 16.96
CA ASP A 816 -14.59 -60.22 17.47
C ASP A 816 -15.91 -59.44 17.18
N ARG A 817 -15.80 -58.14 16.92
CA ARG A 817 -16.94 -57.27 16.81
C ARG A 817 -17.12 -56.55 15.49
N ALA A 818 -16.17 -56.74 14.54
CA ALA A 818 -16.24 -56.10 13.25
C ALA A 818 -17.54 -56.48 12.47
N LEU A 819 -18.14 -55.47 11.83
CA LEU A 819 -19.34 -55.64 11.02
C LEU A 819 -19.02 -56.37 9.69
N SER A 820 -19.88 -57.36 9.36
CA SER A 820 -19.80 -58.04 8.07
C SER A 820 -21.21 -58.47 7.62
N SER A 821 -21.35 -58.92 6.38
CA SER A 821 -22.60 -59.42 5.84
C SER A 821 -23.12 -60.64 6.61
N LYS A 822 -22.21 -61.40 7.21
CA LYS A 822 -22.56 -62.60 8.07
C LYS A 822 -22.83 -62.21 9.51
N ASN A 823 -22.50 -60.96 9.90
CA ASN A 823 -22.59 -60.48 11.28
C ASN A 823 -23.10 -59.02 11.31
N PRO A 824 -24.32 -58.76 10.81
CA PRO A 824 -24.92 -57.44 10.81
C PRO A 824 -25.36 -57.02 12.21
N VAL A 825 -25.61 -55.73 12.43
CA VAL A 825 -26.23 -55.21 13.65
C VAL A 825 -27.42 -54.35 13.29
N THR A 826 -28.51 -54.51 14.05
CA THR A 826 -29.68 -53.64 13.96
C THR A 826 -29.66 -52.69 15.14
N GLU A 827 -29.71 -51.39 14.89
CA GLU A 827 -29.67 -50.33 15.89
C GLU A 827 -30.84 -49.38 15.66
N ASN A 828 -31.39 -48.84 16.73
CA ASN A 828 -32.36 -47.76 16.68
C ASN A 828 -31.61 -46.42 16.72
N ILE A 829 -31.91 -45.55 15.79
CA ILE A 829 -31.29 -44.23 15.63
C ILE A 829 -32.36 -43.18 15.92
N GLY A 830 -32.18 -42.43 17.01
CA GLY A 830 -32.92 -41.21 17.28
C GLY A 830 -32.36 -40.05 16.44
N TRP A 831 -33.24 -39.23 15.94
CA TRP A 831 -32.86 -38.08 15.13
C TRP A 831 -33.79 -36.87 15.34
N MET A 832 -33.26 -35.71 15.04
CA MET A 832 -33.97 -34.45 15.03
C MET A 832 -33.64 -33.66 13.77
N SER A 833 -34.64 -33.10 13.11
CA SER A 833 -34.47 -32.12 12.03
C SER A 833 -35.08 -30.77 12.43
N ILE A 834 -34.39 -29.70 12.06
CA ILE A 834 -34.83 -28.33 12.33
C ILE A 834 -34.71 -27.56 11.01
N SER A 835 -35.79 -26.91 10.57
CA SER A 835 -35.83 -26.23 9.28
C SER A 835 -36.84 -25.09 9.30
N THR A 836 -36.66 -24.10 8.45
CA THR A 836 -37.73 -23.18 8.06
C THR A 836 -38.65 -23.91 7.09
N ASP A 837 -39.96 -23.66 7.19
CA ASP A 837 -40.96 -24.34 6.40
C ASP A 837 -40.81 -24.14 4.91
N ASP A 838 -41.18 -24.98 4.27
CA ASP A 838 -42.00 -25.92 3.61
C ASP A 838 -41.91 -25.85 2.09
N GLY A 839 -41.62 -26.85 1.58
CA GLY A 839 -42.05 -27.42 0.32
C GLY A 839 -42.33 -26.54 -0.92
N THR A 840 -42.22 -25.24 -0.82
CA THR A 840 -42.43 -24.29 -1.92
C THR A 840 -41.16 -23.56 -2.33
N SER A 841 -40.02 -23.74 -1.69
CA SER A 841 -38.76 -23.15 -2.13
C SER A 841 -38.23 -23.85 -3.36
N THR A 842 -38.34 -23.22 -4.47
CA THR A 842 -37.71 -23.58 -5.74
C THR A 842 -36.21 -23.56 -5.57
N GLY A 843 -35.56 -24.69 -5.68
CA GLY A 843 -34.15 -24.97 -5.42
C GLY A 843 -33.13 -23.98 -5.99
N ILE A 844 -32.67 -23.09 -5.13
CA ILE A 844 -31.54 -22.17 -5.40
C ILE A 844 -30.26 -22.64 -4.69
N GLY A 845 -30.37 -23.45 -3.64
CA GLY A 845 -29.22 -23.93 -2.87
C GLY A 845 -28.20 -24.75 -3.66
N SER A 846 -28.62 -25.51 -4.67
CA SER A 846 -27.74 -26.44 -5.39
C SER A 846 -26.83 -25.77 -6.43
N ILE A 847 -27.05 -24.53 -6.83
CA ILE A 847 -26.23 -23.82 -7.83
C ILE A 847 -25.00 -23.16 -7.19
N TRP A 848 -25.09 -22.79 -5.92
CA TRP A 848 -23.98 -22.17 -5.19
C TRP A 848 -22.88 -23.16 -4.81
N ASP A 849 -23.24 -24.37 -4.43
CA ASP A 849 -22.27 -25.39 -4.01
C ASP A 849 -21.35 -25.88 -5.12
N SER A 850 -21.78 -25.83 -6.39
CA SER A 850 -20.96 -26.25 -7.51
C SER A 850 -19.95 -25.19 -7.99
N ALA A 851 -20.19 -23.91 -7.74
CA ALA A 851 -19.32 -22.80 -8.18
C ALA A 851 -18.20 -22.48 -7.17
N TYR A 852 -18.45 -22.68 -5.88
CA TYR A 852 -17.47 -22.39 -4.82
C TYR A 852 -16.54 -23.56 -4.47
N SER A 853 -16.87 -24.78 -4.82
CA SER A 853 -16.14 -25.98 -4.39
C SER A 853 -14.85 -26.27 -5.19
N GLN A 854 -14.48 -25.45 -6.18
CA GLN A 854 -13.32 -25.74 -7.04
C GLN A 854 -12.23 -24.68 -7.07
N GLY A 855 -12.21 -23.72 -6.17
CA GLY A 855 -11.10 -22.72 -6.08
C GLY A 855 -10.91 -21.85 -7.33
N GLN A 856 -11.94 -21.72 -8.18
CA GLN A 856 -11.87 -20.89 -9.38
C GLN A 856 -12.19 -19.42 -9.04
N GLN A 857 -11.40 -18.51 -9.59
CA GLN A 857 -11.66 -17.07 -9.53
C GLN A 857 -13.05 -16.75 -10.09
N PRO A 858 -13.80 -15.80 -9.51
CA PRO A 858 -15.09 -15.37 -10.06
C PRO A 858 -14.92 -14.81 -11.47
N LEU A 859 -16.01 -14.84 -12.25
CA LEU A 859 -16.06 -14.22 -13.55
C LEU A 859 -15.91 -12.69 -13.40
N ASP A 860 -15.01 -12.08 -14.14
CA ASP A 860 -14.86 -10.62 -14.12
C ASP A 860 -16.00 -9.97 -14.91
N VAL A 861 -16.81 -9.16 -14.23
CA VAL A 861 -18.02 -8.53 -14.78
C VAL A 861 -18.08 -7.07 -14.40
N GLN A 862 -18.13 -6.20 -15.37
CA GLN A 862 -18.19 -4.75 -15.21
C GLN A 862 -19.40 -4.17 -15.94
N VAL A 863 -19.88 -3.03 -15.49
CA VAL A 863 -20.90 -2.24 -16.18
C VAL A 863 -20.25 -0.97 -16.74
N ALA A 864 -20.25 -0.83 -18.05
CA ALA A 864 -19.66 0.31 -18.72
C ALA A 864 -20.56 0.77 -19.90
N ALA A 865 -20.85 2.06 -19.97
CA ALA A 865 -21.58 2.70 -21.07
C ALA A 865 -22.94 2.04 -21.40
N GLY A 866 -23.68 1.55 -20.40
CA GLY A 866 -24.97 0.89 -20.59
C GLY A 866 -24.88 -0.58 -21.03
N GLU A 867 -23.70 -1.15 -21.02
CA GLU A 867 -23.43 -2.56 -21.32
C GLU A 867 -22.90 -3.30 -20.12
N LEU A 868 -23.24 -4.58 -20.04
CA LEU A 868 -22.58 -5.56 -19.18
C LEU A 868 -21.37 -6.11 -19.95
N VAL A 869 -20.19 -5.81 -19.46
CA VAL A 869 -18.92 -6.29 -20.02
C VAL A 869 -18.42 -7.44 -19.17
N VAL A 870 -18.26 -8.61 -19.79
CA VAL A 870 -17.80 -9.85 -19.13
C VAL A 870 -16.46 -10.24 -19.69
N SER A 871 -15.46 -10.43 -18.83
CA SER A 871 -14.10 -10.82 -19.22
C SER A 871 -13.76 -12.22 -18.71
N ASP A 872 -13.43 -13.13 -19.61
CA ASP A 872 -12.93 -14.46 -19.27
C ASP A 872 -12.22 -15.10 -20.48
N MET A 873 -10.91 -15.21 -20.42
CA MET A 873 -10.09 -15.80 -21.49
C MET A 873 -10.33 -17.29 -21.72
N LEU A 874 -11.01 -17.97 -20.80
CA LEU A 874 -11.29 -19.42 -20.85
C LEU A 874 -12.70 -19.73 -21.39
N SER A 875 -13.56 -18.74 -21.52
CA SER A 875 -14.92 -18.92 -22.05
C SER A 875 -14.99 -18.54 -23.51
N SER A 876 -15.73 -19.31 -24.30
CA SER A 876 -16.10 -18.97 -25.69
C SER A 876 -17.49 -18.34 -25.78
N ALA A 877 -18.29 -18.44 -24.72
CA ALA A 877 -19.62 -17.81 -24.62
C ALA A 877 -19.99 -17.57 -23.16
N VAL A 878 -20.87 -16.60 -22.95
CA VAL A 878 -21.46 -16.26 -21.66
C VAL A 878 -22.98 -16.28 -21.77
N SER A 879 -23.66 -16.74 -20.73
CA SER A 879 -25.11 -16.72 -20.60
C SER A 879 -25.54 -16.02 -19.31
N VAL A 880 -26.63 -15.29 -19.37
CA VAL A 880 -27.22 -14.59 -18.22
C VAL A 880 -28.53 -15.27 -17.85
N TYR A 881 -28.72 -15.55 -16.59
CA TYR A 881 -29.88 -16.26 -16.06
C TYR A 881 -30.61 -15.40 -15.05
N ALA A 882 -31.93 -15.42 -15.10
CA ALA A 882 -32.77 -14.93 -14.00
C ALA A 882 -32.66 -15.87 -12.79
N MET A 883 -33.07 -15.41 -11.61
CA MET A 883 -33.07 -16.22 -10.38
C MET A 883 -34.01 -17.43 -10.47
N SER A 884 -34.96 -17.46 -11.41
CA SER A 884 -35.77 -18.62 -11.75
C SER A 884 -35.01 -19.74 -12.52
N GLY A 885 -33.78 -19.49 -12.93
CA GLY A 885 -32.99 -20.39 -13.79
C GLY A 885 -33.25 -20.20 -15.28
N ALA A 886 -34.17 -19.31 -15.67
CA ALA A 886 -34.43 -19.02 -17.09
C ALA A 886 -33.27 -18.22 -17.69
N SER A 887 -32.77 -18.63 -18.86
CA SER A 887 -31.78 -17.86 -19.62
C SER A 887 -32.46 -16.60 -20.18
N VAL A 888 -31.92 -15.44 -19.89
CA VAL A 888 -32.46 -14.13 -20.30
C VAL A 888 -31.61 -13.44 -21.37
N ALA A 889 -30.35 -13.82 -21.48
CA ALA A 889 -29.44 -13.35 -22.54
C ALA A 889 -28.25 -14.28 -22.69
N SER A 890 -27.61 -14.24 -23.88
CA SER A 890 -26.31 -14.88 -24.10
C SER A 890 -25.51 -14.08 -25.12
N ALA A 891 -24.17 -14.15 -25.01
CA ALA A 891 -23.25 -13.54 -25.95
C ALA A 891 -22.02 -14.44 -26.18
N LYS A 892 -21.45 -14.37 -27.40
CA LYS A 892 -20.16 -14.98 -27.69
C LYS A 892 -19.03 -14.13 -27.10
N MET A 893 -17.99 -14.78 -26.64
CA MET A 893 -16.75 -14.11 -26.27
C MET A 893 -15.92 -13.84 -27.53
N VAL A 894 -15.44 -12.62 -27.66
CA VAL A 894 -14.48 -12.20 -28.70
C VAL A 894 -13.27 -11.64 -27.97
N ASP A 895 -12.11 -12.22 -28.22
CA ASP A 895 -10.86 -11.87 -27.53
C ASP A 895 -10.98 -11.87 -25.99
N GLY A 896 -11.73 -12.87 -25.48
CA GLY A 896 -11.94 -13.03 -24.05
C GLY A 896 -12.94 -12.04 -23.42
N VAL A 897 -13.69 -11.27 -24.22
CA VAL A 897 -14.67 -10.28 -23.75
C VAL A 897 -16.03 -10.50 -24.43
N ALA A 898 -17.11 -10.49 -23.64
CA ALA A 898 -18.49 -10.42 -24.13
C ALA A 898 -19.17 -9.13 -23.67
N ARG A 899 -20.04 -8.56 -24.50
CA ARG A 899 -20.84 -7.37 -24.19
C ARG A 899 -22.33 -7.68 -24.37
N ILE A 900 -23.13 -7.31 -23.37
CA ILE A 900 -24.58 -7.49 -23.35
C ILE A 900 -25.21 -6.16 -22.96
N ASN A 901 -26.12 -5.66 -23.80
CA ASN A 901 -26.80 -4.40 -23.52
C ASN A 901 -27.72 -4.55 -22.29
N LEU A 902 -27.53 -3.69 -21.29
CA LEU A 902 -28.32 -3.72 -20.05
C LEU A 902 -29.80 -3.48 -20.25
N SER A 903 -30.18 -2.76 -21.31
CA SER A 903 -31.60 -2.52 -21.62
C SER A 903 -32.37 -3.80 -22.02
N GLN A 904 -31.65 -4.84 -22.44
CA GLN A 904 -32.21 -6.16 -22.81
C GLN A 904 -32.36 -7.08 -21.60
N LEU A 905 -31.78 -6.74 -20.44
CA LEU A 905 -31.83 -7.55 -19.24
C LEU A 905 -33.02 -7.13 -18.36
N PRO A 906 -33.71 -8.06 -17.73
CA PRO A 906 -34.77 -7.71 -16.76
C PRO A 906 -34.15 -7.06 -15.51
N ALA A 907 -34.90 -6.14 -14.89
CA ALA A 907 -34.52 -5.61 -13.59
C ALA A 907 -34.53 -6.70 -12.53
N GLY A 908 -33.57 -6.68 -11.62
CA GLY A 908 -33.44 -7.68 -10.54
C GLY A 908 -32.07 -8.28 -10.44
N VAL A 909 -31.97 -9.37 -9.68
CA VAL A 909 -30.74 -10.14 -9.49
C VAL A 909 -30.62 -11.14 -10.64
N LEU A 910 -29.46 -11.13 -11.31
CA LEU A 910 -29.14 -12.04 -12.42
C LEU A 910 -27.81 -12.74 -12.16
N ILE A 911 -27.64 -13.91 -12.73
CA ILE A 911 -26.41 -14.71 -12.72
C ILE A 911 -25.82 -14.73 -14.11
N VAL A 912 -24.58 -14.31 -14.21
CA VAL A 912 -23.78 -14.37 -15.44
C VAL A 912 -22.86 -15.59 -15.35
N LYS A 913 -22.90 -16.48 -16.32
CA LYS A 913 -22.12 -17.72 -16.33
C LYS A 913 -21.36 -17.89 -17.63
N GLY A 914 -20.04 -18.04 -17.54
CA GLY A 914 -19.20 -18.46 -18.66
C GLY A 914 -19.25 -19.98 -18.87
N ASN A 915 -19.05 -20.47 -20.09
CA ASN A 915 -18.96 -21.90 -20.35
C ASN A 915 -17.66 -22.55 -19.86
N SER A 916 -16.70 -21.77 -19.34
CA SER A 916 -15.57 -22.24 -18.53
C SER A 916 -15.99 -22.76 -17.14
N GLY A 917 -17.24 -22.53 -16.73
CA GLY A 917 -17.77 -22.87 -15.41
C GLY A 917 -17.75 -21.72 -14.41
N LYS A 918 -17.05 -20.62 -14.66
CA LYS A 918 -17.06 -19.42 -13.82
C LYS A 918 -18.41 -18.70 -13.86
N ALA A 919 -18.79 -18.08 -12.75
CA ALA A 919 -20.02 -17.31 -12.66
C ALA A 919 -19.85 -16.03 -11.81
N ALA A 920 -20.72 -15.07 -12.06
CA ALA A 920 -20.82 -13.85 -11.27
C ALA A 920 -22.30 -13.44 -11.06
N LYS A 921 -22.58 -12.76 -9.98
CA LYS A 921 -23.92 -12.21 -9.67
C LYS A 921 -23.91 -10.70 -9.98
N ILE A 922 -24.94 -10.25 -10.67
CA ILE A 922 -25.17 -8.84 -10.95
C ILE A 922 -26.54 -8.37 -10.49
N VAL A 923 -26.70 -7.09 -10.26
CA VAL A 923 -27.99 -6.46 -9.96
C VAL A 923 -28.28 -5.40 -11.00
N VAL A 924 -29.31 -5.62 -11.81
CA VAL A 924 -29.79 -4.65 -12.80
C VAL A 924 -30.88 -3.80 -12.14
N ARG A 925 -30.63 -2.49 -12.01
CA ARG A 925 -31.59 -1.49 -11.53
C ARG A 925 -32.07 -0.66 -12.72
N ARG A 926 -33.36 -0.48 -12.87
CA ARG A 926 -33.99 0.45 -13.82
C ARG A 926 -34.39 1.72 -13.12
#